data_a166168d362ec4bbe83da1aa51fe61c2
#
_entry.id   a166168d362ec4bbe83da1aa51fe61c2
#
_cell.length_a   1.000
_cell.length_b   1.000
_cell.length_c   1.000
_cell.angle_alpha   90.00
_cell.angle_beta   90.00
_cell.angle_gamma   90.00
#
_symmetry.space_group_name_H-M   'P 1'
#
loop_
_entity.id
_entity.type
_entity.pdbx_description
1 polymer ?
#
loop_
_entity_poly.entity_id
_entity_poly.type
_entity_poly.pdbx_seq_one_letter_code
_entity_poly.pdbx_strand_id
1 'polypeptide(L)'
;MEPKVNNFEFSEKPEIVVHETDILLIGGGMAACGCAYEADRWATEQGLRITMVDKAATDRSGAVAMGLSAINTYVGQENTPEDYVRYVRNDLMGIIREDLVYDVGRLVDDTVHLFEDWGLPIWKKDEEGHSIDGHTALRNDMISLREGGKPVRSGRWQIMINGESYKVIVAEAGKAALANNREKTGVEQNHFERVFIVKLLSDKNDPTKIAGAVGFSVREKKLYVFKCKTALLAAGGCVNVFKTRATGEGQGRAWFPVWNSGSTYAMAAEVGAELTMMENRFVPARFKDGYGPVGAWFLLFKAKATNAFGEDYQETNKEESRKLYGKYVDSMGTCMRNHLMIIDMKAGKGPIKIHTDVALQKLAETMTKKEIKHLESEAWEDFLDMTITQAGVWAANNMEPEKVPSELMPSEPYLLGSHAGCAGLWTSGPGDFGPEEWHWGYNRMTTVNGLFTAGDGVGASGHKFSSGSNTEGRIVGKMMAAYCIDHKDESVEFAEDPEDLAKEIFMPMETWGKYSDYTTDPNINPHYIRPGMLQQRLQKLMDEYVGGVGTWYMTSKYMLEEGFYYLDMLKEDSYHMCAENLHELLRAWENFHRILAGEAHARHIHFREETRYPGYYYRGDHLAIDDENWKCFVNSTYDKNTGEWNIFKRDYHQLVSDADKS
;
A
#
# COMPACT_ATOMS: atom_id res chain seq x y z
N MET A 1 17.45 9.94 -18.87
CA MET A 1 18.92 10.12 -18.86
C MET A 1 19.53 8.76 -18.58
N GLU A 2 20.29 8.20 -19.51
CA GLU A 2 20.91 6.89 -19.27
C GLU A 2 21.87 6.98 -18.10
N PRO A 3 21.84 6.05 -17.13
CA PRO A 3 22.87 5.98 -16.13
C PRO A 3 24.21 5.81 -16.84
N LYS A 4 25.16 6.67 -16.57
CA LYS A 4 26.51 6.60 -17.17
C LYS A 4 27.28 5.44 -16.53
N VAL A 5 26.85 4.22 -16.77
CA VAL A 5 27.39 2.98 -16.20
C VAL A 5 28.63 2.49 -16.93
N ASN A 6 28.92 3.05 -18.11
CA ASN A 6 29.81 2.46 -19.10
C ASN A 6 31.30 2.34 -18.75
N ASN A 7 31.75 2.73 -17.55
CA ASN A 7 33.18 2.75 -17.19
C ASN A 7 33.50 2.23 -15.78
N PHE A 8 32.60 1.48 -15.13
CA PHE A 8 32.89 0.88 -13.83
C PHE A 8 33.61 -0.46 -14.00
N GLU A 9 34.78 -0.60 -13.40
CA GLU A 9 35.37 -1.87 -13.11
C GLU A 9 35.13 -2.20 -11.64
N PHE A 10 34.55 -3.38 -11.35
CA PHE A 10 34.34 -3.80 -9.97
C PHE A 10 35.67 -4.05 -9.26
N SER A 11 35.82 -3.51 -8.05
CA SER A 11 36.90 -3.90 -7.14
C SER A 11 36.81 -5.38 -6.75
N GLU A 12 35.56 -5.87 -6.59
CA GLU A 12 35.19 -7.26 -6.37
C GLU A 12 33.85 -7.53 -7.05
N LYS A 13 33.83 -8.37 -8.07
CA LYS A 13 32.58 -8.70 -8.80
C LYS A 13 31.59 -9.44 -7.92
N PRO A 14 30.28 -9.11 -8.03
CA PRO A 14 29.25 -9.92 -7.38
C PRO A 14 29.15 -11.30 -8.03
N GLU A 15 28.77 -12.28 -7.25
CA GLU A 15 28.36 -13.58 -7.79
C GLU A 15 27.02 -13.38 -8.54
N ILE A 16 26.92 -13.91 -9.76
CA ILE A 16 25.71 -13.82 -10.58
C ILE A 16 25.00 -15.17 -10.55
N VAL A 17 23.76 -15.18 -10.08
CA VAL A 17 22.89 -16.35 -9.99
C VAL A 17 21.72 -16.16 -10.96
N VAL A 18 21.63 -17.00 -11.98
CA VAL A 18 20.49 -17.04 -12.89
C VAL A 18 19.54 -18.15 -12.45
N HIS A 19 18.27 -17.81 -12.22
CA HIS A 19 17.23 -18.72 -11.80
C HIS A 19 16.06 -18.71 -12.79
N GLU A 20 15.66 -19.88 -13.25
CA GLU A 20 14.53 -20.04 -14.16
C GLU A 20 13.29 -20.57 -13.43
N THR A 21 12.16 -19.92 -13.66
CA THR A 21 10.86 -20.30 -13.12
C THR A 21 9.76 -20.03 -14.16
N ASP A 22 8.58 -20.57 -13.98
CA ASP A 22 7.44 -20.26 -14.85
C ASP A 22 6.65 -19.07 -14.29
N ILE A 23 6.43 -19.06 -12.96
CA ILE A 23 5.68 -18.06 -12.21
C ILE A 23 6.61 -17.41 -11.18
N LEU A 24 6.84 -16.10 -11.29
CA LEU A 24 7.65 -15.33 -10.35
C LEU A 24 6.76 -14.43 -9.47
N LEU A 25 6.87 -14.57 -8.15
CA LEU A 25 6.16 -13.74 -7.19
C LEU A 25 7.14 -12.75 -6.56
N ILE A 26 6.96 -11.45 -6.83
CA ILE A 26 7.80 -10.38 -6.29
C ILE A 26 7.11 -9.73 -5.11
N GLY A 27 7.59 -10.02 -3.91
CA GLY A 27 7.05 -9.65 -2.61
C GLY A 27 6.66 -10.86 -1.78
N GLY A 28 6.56 -10.69 -0.47
CA GLY A 28 6.18 -11.73 0.51
C GLY A 28 5.01 -11.31 1.40
N GLY A 29 4.26 -10.25 1.02
CA GLY A 29 3.10 -9.75 1.75
C GLY A 29 1.85 -10.62 1.58
N MET A 30 0.71 -10.10 2.04
CA MET A 30 -0.59 -10.80 1.99
C MET A 30 -0.97 -11.24 0.57
N ALA A 31 -0.80 -10.37 -0.42
CA ALA A 31 -1.11 -10.66 -1.81
C ALA A 31 -0.23 -11.78 -2.39
N ALA A 32 1.07 -11.73 -2.16
CA ALA A 32 1.99 -12.75 -2.66
C ALA A 32 1.77 -14.11 -1.98
N CYS A 33 1.48 -14.15 -0.68
CA CYS A 33 1.15 -15.39 0.02
C CYS A 33 -0.16 -16.01 -0.51
N GLY A 34 -1.20 -15.20 -0.76
CA GLY A 34 -2.44 -15.65 -1.39
C GLY A 34 -2.21 -16.18 -2.81
N CYS A 35 -1.35 -15.50 -3.57
CA CYS A 35 -0.98 -15.94 -4.92
C CYS A 35 -0.22 -17.28 -4.89
N ALA A 36 0.75 -17.44 -4.00
CA ALA A 36 1.49 -18.69 -3.86
C ALA A 36 0.56 -19.86 -3.54
N TYR A 37 -0.36 -19.66 -2.59
CA TYR A 37 -1.33 -20.67 -2.19
C TYR A 37 -2.23 -21.09 -3.36
N GLU A 38 -2.81 -20.14 -4.07
CA GLU A 38 -3.73 -20.45 -5.15
C GLU A 38 -3.00 -20.95 -6.39
N ALA A 39 -1.82 -20.38 -6.74
CA ALA A 39 -1.01 -20.85 -7.85
C ALA A 39 -0.56 -22.33 -7.67
N ASP A 40 -0.21 -22.73 -6.45
CA ASP A 40 0.14 -24.14 -6.16
C ASP A 40 -0.99 -25.09 -6.56
N ARG A 41 -2.24 -24.73 -6.26
CA ARG A 41 -3.43 -25.55 -6.58
C ARG A 41 -3.65 -25.75 -8.09
N TRP A 42 -3.28 -24.77 -8.91
CA TRP A 42 -3.56 -24.77 -10.35
C TRP A 42 -2.35 -25.10 -11.21
N ALA A 43 -1.14 -24.72 -10.77
CA ALA A 43 0.08 -24.80 -11.56
C ALA A 43 0.93 -26.02 -11.24
N THR A 44 0.95 -26.49 -10.00
CA THR A 44 1.89 -27.54 -9.57
C THR A 44 1.61 -28.89 -10.25
N GLU A 45 0.36 -29.29 -10.39
CA GLU A 45 0.00 -30.52 -11.10
C GLU A 45 0.26 -30.44 -12.62
N GLN A 46 0.48 -29.24 -13.15
CA GLN A 46 0.88 -29.00 -14.54
C GLN A 46 2.42 -28.99 -14.70
N GLY A 47 3.16 -29.20 -13.61
CA GLY A 47 4.62 -29.16 -13.60
C GLY A 47 5.21 -27.75 -13.68
N LEU A 48 4.41 -26.71 -13.47
CA LEU A 48 4.86 -25.31 -13.51
C LEU A 48 5.57 -24.94 -12.21
N ARG A 49 6.74 -24.34 -12.33
CA ARG A 49 7.58 -23.89 -11.20
C ARG A 49 7.10 -22.52 -10.70
N ILE A 50 6.93 -22.41 -9.40
CA ILE A 50 6.55 -21.17 -8.72
C ILE A 50 7.70 -20.72 -7.84
N THR A 51 8.16 -19.48 -8.00
CA THR A 51 9.24 -18.90 -7.19
C THR A 51 8.76 -17.60 -6.54
N MET A 52 9.01 -17.46 -5.23
CA MET A 52 8.75 -16.22 -4.48
C MET A 52 10.07 -15.56 -4.07
N VAL A 53 10.13 -14.23 -4.23
CA VAL A 53 11.30 -13.42 -3.89
C VAL A 53 10.87 -12.23 -3.03
N ASP A 54 11.42 -12.10 -1.84
CA ASP A 54 11.12 -11.01 -0.91
C ASP A 54 12.40 -10.33 -0.40
N LYS A 55 12.40 -9.02 -0.30
CA LYS A 55 13.52 -8.26 0.29
C LYS A 55 13.63 -8.40 1.81
N ALA A 56 12.57 -8.88 2.47
CA ALA A 56 12.50 -9.12 3.91
C ALA A 56 12.41 -10.63 4.22
N ALA A 57 12.07 -10.98 5.45
CA ALA A 57 11.61 -12.33 5.80
C ALA A 57 10.09 -12.39 5.57
N THR A 58 9.63 -13.41 4.88
CA THR A 58 8.21 -13.55 4.49
C THR A 58 7.27 -13.51 5.70
N ASP A 59 7.66 -14.10 6.83
CA ASP A 59 6.89 -14.10 8.08
C ASP A 59 6.65 -12.68 8.65
N ARG A 60 7.52 -11.74 8.31
CA ARG A 60 7.51 -10.36 8.80
C ARG A 60 7.45 -9.33 7.66
N SER A 61 7.07 -9.75 6.47
CA SER A 61 6.95 -8.89 5.29
C SER A 61 5.56 -8.27 5.18
N GLY A 62 5.52 -7.02 4.69
CA GLY A 62 4.30 -6.30 4.40
C GLY A 62 3.63 -5.62 5.59
N ALA A 63 2.53 -4.92 5.32
CA ALA A 63 1.84 -4.08 6.28
C ALA A 63 1.22 -4.85 7.46
N VAL A 64 0.73 -6.06 7.21
CA VAL A 64 0.08 -6.88 8.25
C VAL A 64 1.05 -7.33 9.34
N ALA A 65 2.34 -7.42 9.02
CA ALA A 65 3.39 -7.71 10.01
C ALA A 65 3.61 -6.60 11.05
N MET A 66 2.94 -5.46 10.89
CA MET A 66 2.93 -4.37 11.85
C MET A 66 1.92 -4.56 13.01
N GLY A 67 1.33 -5.75 13.15
CA GLY A 67 0.42 -6.05 14.25
C GLY A 67 -1.03 -5.63 14.00
N LEU A 68 -1.60 -5.98 12.85
CA LEU A 68 -3.02 -5.71 12.60
C LEU A 68 -3.93 -6.61 13.43
N SER A 69 -4.83 -6.00 14.19
CA SER A 69 -5.83 -6.67 15.04
C SER A 69 -7.22 -6.77 14.38
N ALA A 70 -7.34 -6.48 13.08
CA ALA A 70 -8.61 -6.55 12.38
C ALA A 70 -8.48 -7.00 10.93
N ILE A 71 -9.46 -7.79 10.50
CA ILE A 71 -9.81 -7.99 9.10
C ILE A 71 -10.78 -6.87 8.72
N ASN A 72 -10.36 -5.93 7.89
CA ASN A 72 -11.14 -4.74 7.57
C ASN A 72 -11.99 -4.88 6.29
N THR A 73 -11.87 -5.97 5.57
CA THR A 73 -12.71 -6.28 4.41
C THR A 73 -13.27 -7.66 4.57
N TYR A 74 -14.56 -7.69 4.85
CA TYR A 74 -15.37 -8.88 4.98
C TYR A 74 -16.77 -8.60 4.44
N VAL A 75 -17.26 -9.44 3.56
CA VAL A 75 -18.59 -9.31 2.97
C VAL A 75 -19.42 -10.53 3.38
N GLY A 76 -19.99 -10.45 4.56
CA GLY A 76 -20.80 -11.52 5.13
C GLY A 76 -22.29 -11.44 4.72
N GLN A 77 -23.11 -12.34 5.29
CA GLN A 77 -24.49 -12.62 4.82
C GLN A 77 -25.45 -11.44 4.66
N GLU A 78 -25.30 -10.32 5.40
CA GLU A 78 -26.21 -9.16 5.26
C GLU A 78 -25.71 -8.13 4.26
N ASN A 79 -24.45 -8.27 3.86
CA ASN A 79 -23.83 -7.38 2.90
C ASN A 79 -23.72 -8.09 1.58
N THR A 80 -23.89 -7.33 0.51
CA THR A 80 -23.69 -7.82 -0.85
C THR A 80 -22.42 -7.21 -1.45
N PRO A 81 -21.84 -7.81 -2.48
CA PRO A 81 -20.77 -7.19 -3.23
C PRO A 81 -21.13 -5.80 -3.75
N GLU A 82 -22.39 -5.57 -4.14
CA GLU A 82 -22.90 -4.26 -4.57
C GLU A 82 -22.87 -3.23 -3.43
N ASP A 83 -23.25 -3.62 -2.21
CA ASP A 83 -23.12 -2.76 -1.04
C ASP A 83 -21.68 -2.38 -0.77
N TYR A 84 -20.76 -3.33 -0.95
CA TYR A 84 -19.34 -3.09 -0.80
C TYR A 84 -18.82 -2.11 -1.88
N VAL A 85 -19.23 -2.26 -3.12
CA VAL A 85 -18.94 -1.29 -4.20
C VAL A 85 -19.44 0.11 -3.83
N ARG A 86 -20.70 0.25 -3.35
CA ARG A 86 -21.25 1.55 -2.93
C ARG A 86 -20.44 2.17 -1.80
N TYR A 87 -20.05 1.37 -0.81
CA TYR A 87 -19.22 1.83 0.29
C TYR A 87 -17.88 2.37 -0.19
N VAL A 88 -17.14 1.58 -0.98
CA VAL A 88 -15.81 1.97 -1.49
C VAL A 88 -15.91 3.19 -2.40
N ARG A 89 -16.89 3.22 -3.31
CA ARG A 89 -17.16 4.38 -4.18
C ARG A 89 -17.38 5.65 -3.38
N ASN A 90 -18.20 5.59 -2.34
CA ASN A 90 -18.50 6.75 -1.51
C ASN A 90 -17.28 7.23 -0.71
N ASP A 91 -16.49 6.33 -0.13
CA ASP A 91 -15.30 6.69 0.64
C ASP A 91 -14.18 7.26 -0.26
N LEU A 92 -14.08 6.79 -1.50
CA LEU A 92 -13.10 7.25 -2.50
C LEU A 92 -13.66 8.32 -3.45
N MET A 93 -14.63 9.11 -3.00
CA MET A 93 -15.11 10.31 -3.70
C MET A 93 -15.63 10.06 -5.13
N GLY A 94 -16.23 8.91 -5.37
CA GLY A 94 -17.04 8.63 -6.54
C GLY A 94 -16.33 7.99 -7.74
N ILE A 95 -15.02 7.75 -7.69
CA ILE A 95 -14.27 7.16 -8.82
C ILE A 95 -13.52 5.93 -8.35
N ILE A 96 -13.98 4.77 -8.79
CA ILE A 96 -13.34 3.47 -8.57
C ILE A 96 -13.59 2.54 -9.77
N ARG A 97 -12.74 1.53 -9.95
CA ARG A 97 -12.99 0.37 -10.79
C ARG A 97 -13.98 -0.54 -10.06
N GLU A 98 -15.26 -0.33 -10.32
CA GLU A 98 -16.35 -1.05 -9.62
C GLU A 98 -16.31 -2.56 -9.91
N ASP A 99 -15.84 -2.96 -11.08
CA ASP A 99 -15.63 -4.35 -11.45
C ASP A 99 -14.59 -5.04 -10.57
N LEU A 100 -13.45 -4.38 -10.29
CA LEU A 100 -12.40 -4.91 -9.44
C LEU A 100 -12.85 -4.99 -7.98
N VAL A 101 -13.56 -3.97 -7.49
CA VAL A 101 -14.10 -3.95 -6.13
C VAL A 101 -15.19 -5.01 -5.96
N TYR A 102 -16.08 -5.16 -6.94
CA TYR A 102 -17.11 -6.21 -6.95
C TYR A 102 -16.50 -7.60 -6.90
N ASP A 103 -15.43 -7.82 -7.69
CA ASP A 103 -14.71 -9.10 -7.77
C ASP A 103 -14.06 -9.49 -6.43
N VAL A 104 -13.47 -8.53 -5.72
CA VAL A 104 -13.01 -8.74 -4.35
C VAL A 104 -14.19 -9.03 -3.42
N GLY A 105 -15.27 -8.27 -3.53
CA GLY A 105 -16.44 -8.41 -2.67
C GLY A 105 -17.10 -9.79 -2.72
N ARG A 106 -17.14 -10.42 -3.91
CA ARG A 106 -17.74 -11.75 -4.09
C ARG A 106 -16.85 -12.92 -3.65
N LEU A 107 -15.54 -12.68 -3.43
CA LEU A 107 -14.56 -13.74 -3.14
C LEU A 107 -13.89 -13.61 -1.77
N VAL A 108 -14.01 -12.47 -1.10
CA VAL A 108 -13.27 -12.20 0.16
C VAL A 108 -13.78 -13.05 1.33
N ASP A 109 -15.03 -13.41 1.34
CA ASP A 109 -15.62 -14.28 2.37
C ASP A 109 -14.94 -15.65 2.38
N ASP A 110 -14.79 -16.28 1.20
CA ASP A 110 -14.05 -17.54 1.03
C ASP A 110 -12.59 -17.43 1.52
N THR A 111 -11.94 -16.29 1.26
CA THR A 111 -10.58 -16.04 1.74
C THR A 111 -10.51 -15.97 3.27
N VAL A 112 -11.48 -15.34 3.91
CA VAL A 112 -11.54 -15.23 5.38
C VAL A 112 -11.75 -16.61 6.02
N HIS A 113 -12.55 -17.48 5.43
CA HIS A 113 -12.71 -18.88 5.89
C HIS A 113 -11.43 -19.69 5.69
N LEU A 114 -10.65 -19.46 4.63
CA LEU A 114 -9.33 -20.09 4.51
C LEU A 114 -8.36 -19.68 5.63
N PHE A 115 -8.42 -18.42 6.11
CA PHE A 115 -7.60 -18.02 7.25
C PHE A 115 -7.94 -18.83 8.51
N GLU A 116 -9.22 -19.14 8.70
CA GLU A 116 -9.65 -20.04 9.78
C GLU A 116 -9.10 -21.46 9.59
N ASP A 117 -9.20 -22.00 8.38
CA ASP A 117 -8.67 -23.33 8.04
C ASP A 117 -7.15 -23.41 8.28
N TRP A 118 -6.44 -22.32 8.09
CA TRP A 118 -5.00 -22.21 8.38
C TRP A 118 -4.70 -22.04 9.88
N GLY A 119 -5.74 -21.92 10.72
CA GLY A 119 -5.60 -21.83 12.17
C GLY A 119 -5.70 -20.43 12.76
N LEU A 120 -6.09 -19.40 11.97
CA LEU A 120 -6.39 -18.11 12.54
C LEU A 120 -7.71 -18.18 13.32
N PRO A 121 -7.73 -17.85 14.62
CA PRO A 121 -8.94 -17.96 15.44
C PRO A 121 -9.90 -16.81 15.13
N ILE A 122 -10.73 -16.97 14.11
CA ILE A 122 -11.69 -15.95 13.65
C ILE A 122 -13.05 -16.11 14.31
N TRP A 123 -13.52 -17.36 14.43
CA TRP A 123 -14.84 -17.69 14.93
C TRP A 123 -14.79 -18.26 16.33
N LYS A 124 -15.85 -18.01 17.10
CA LYS A 124 -16.04 -18.74 18.36
C LYS A 124 -16.20 -20.24 18.11
N LYS A 125 -15.72 -21.00 19.05
CA LYS A 125 -15.93 -22.44 19.11
C LYS A 125 -16.92 -22.77 20.22
N ASP A 126 -17.75 -23.80 19.99
CA ASP A 126 -18.53 -24.42 21.03
C ASP A 126 -17.65 -25.20 22.03
N GLU A 127 -18.28 -25.79 23.05
CA GLU A 127 -17.56 -26.57 24.08
C GLU A 127 -16.87 -27.83 23.52
N GLU A 128 -17.31 -28.32 22.36
CA GLU A 128 -16.73 -29.42 21.63
C GLU A 128 -15.62 -28.98 20.66
N GLY A 129 -15.39 -27.68 20.50
CA GLY A 129 -14.34 -27.11 19.64
C GLY A 129 -14.74 -26.94 18.16
N HIS A 130 -16.03 -27.12 17.84
CA HIS A 130 -16.55 -26.83 16.51
C HIS A 130 -16.80 -25.33 16.35
N SER A 131 -16.52 -24.79 15.18
CA SER A 131 -16.89 -23.40 14.86
C SER A 131 -18.41 -23.26 14.94
N ILE A 132 -18.88 -22.36 15.81
CA ILE A 132 -20.28 -21.91 15.78
C ILE A 132 -20.48 -21.28 14.40
N ASP A 133 -21.62 -21.61 13.75
CA ASP A 133 -21.93 -21.13 12.42
C ASP A 133 -21.46 -19.67 12.25
N GLY A 134 -20.36 -19.52 11.54
CA GLY A 134 -19.61 -18.29 11.45
C GLY A 134 -20.46 -17.12 10.99
N HIS A 135 -21.39 -17.38 10.09
CA HIS A 135 -22.23 -16.34 9.54
C HIS A 135 -23.22 -15.76 10.54
N THR A 136 -23.80 -16.56 11.38
CA THR A 136 -24.73 -16.08 12.40
C THR A 136 -23.99 -15.48 13.60
N ALA A 137 -22.89 -16.09 14.03
CA ALA A 137 -22.07 -15.59 15.13
C ALA A 137 -21.45 -14.22 14.80
N LEU A 138 -20.98 -14.05 13.58
CA LEU A 138 -20.43 -12.77 13.13
C LEU A 138 -21.34 -11.59 13.26
N ARG A 139 -22.61 -11.77 13.11
CA ARG A 139 -23.51 -10.66 13.16
C ARG A 139 -23.91 -10.20 14.51
N ASN A 140 -24.04 -11.14 15.39
CA ASN A 140 -24.45 -10.87 16.76
C ASN A 140 -23.25 -10.57 17.66
N ASP A 141 -22.12 -11.15 17.32
CA ASP A 141 -20.91 -11.11 18.13
C ASP A 141 -19.71 -10.61 17.33
N MET A 142 -19.96 -9.78 16.34
CA MET A 142 -18.87 -9.35 15.54
C MET A 142 -17.82 -8.99 16.45
N ILE A 143 -17.04 -9.98 16.80
CA ILE A 143 -16.08 -9.73 17.02
C ILE A 143 -15.28 -9.49 18.05
N SER A 144 -15.57 -9.78 19.02
CA SER A 144 -14.61 -10.17 19.99
C SER A 144 -14.36 -11.63 19.78
N LEU A 145 -13.31 -11.96 19.11
CA LEU A 145 -12.77 -13.30 19.13
C LEU A 145 -12.43 -13.75 20.49
N ARG A 146 -12.41 -12.85 21.40
CA ARG A 146 -11.87 -13.11 22.70
C ARG A 146 -12.90 -13.64 23.63
N GLU A 147 -14.13 -13.24 23.51
CA GLU A 147 -15.21 -13.80 24.30
C GLU A 147 -16.54 -13.32 23.77
N GLY A 148 -17.48 -14.19 23.67
CA GLY A 148 -18.80 -13.92 23.32
C GLY A 148 -19.41 -12.70 23.83
N GLY A 149 -19.53 -11.75 23.00
CA GLY A 149 -20.08 -10.55 23.38
C GLY A 149 -20.74 -9.85 22.23
N LYS A 150 -21.30 -8.74 22.52
CA LYS A 150 -21.86 -7.84 21.52
C LYS A 150 -20.73 -7.28 20.65
N PRO A 151 -21.02 -6.96 19.39
CA PRO A 151 -20.04 -6.35 18.50
C PRO A 151 -19.38 -5.15 19.17
N VAL A 152 -18.08 -5.22 19.31
CA VAL A 152 -17.31 -4.15 19.93
C VAL A 152 -17.01 -3.07 18.90
N ARG A 153 -16.80 -3.43 17.64
CA ARG A 153 -16.67 -2.48 16.54
C ARG A 153 -17.99 -2.31 15.79
N SER A 154 -18.36 -1.07 15.56
CA SER A 154 -19.50 -0.70 14.73
C SER A 154 -19.11 -0.67 13.24
N GLY A 155 -18.27 -1.60 12.80
CA GLY A 155 -17.86 -1.68 11.40
C GLY A 155 -18.59 -2.79 10.68
N ARG A 156 -19.43 -2.43 9.71
CA ARG A 156 -20.21 -3.38 8.89
C ARG A 156 -19.32 -4.38 8.12
N TRP A 157 -18.04 -4.04 7.91
CA TRP A 157 -17.10 -4.74 7.05
C TRP A 157 -15.92 -5.33 7.82
N GLN A 158 -15.96 -5.33 9.15
CA GLN A 158 -14.78 -5.60 9.98
C GLN A 158 -14.99 -6.75 10.95
N ILE A 159 -13.96 -7.55 11.12
CA ILE A 159 -13.83 -8.60 12.14
C ILE A 159 -12.59 -8.32 12.96
N MET A 160 -12.70 -8.35 14.30
CA MET A 160 -11.55 -8.29 15.19
C MET A 160 -10.87 -9.65 15.25
N ILE A 161 -9.56 -9.65 15.25
CA ILE A 161 -8.73 -10.85 15.31
C ILE A 161 -7.55 -10.65 16.27
N ASN A 162 -6.87 -11.73 16.63
CA ASN A 162 -5.57 -11.63 17.26
C ASN A 162 -4.50 -11.31 16.19
N GLY A 163 -3.96 -10.10 16.22
CA GLY A 163 -3.06 -9.57 15.18
C GLY A 163 -1.68 -10.17 15.15
N GLU A 164 -1.13 -10.59 16.29
CA GLU A 164 0.26 -11.07 16.37
C GLU A 164 0.54 -12.30 15.50
N SER A 165 -0.41 -13.24 15.43
CA SER A 165 -0.26 -14.47 14.65
C SER A 165 -0.68 -14.35 13.20
N TYR A 166 -1.41 -13.29 12.83
CA TYR A 166 -2.08 -13.18 11.53
C TYR A 166 -1.12 -13.31 10.35
N LYS A 167 -0.07 -12.46 10.31
CA LYS A 167 0.90 -12.53 9.20
C LYS A 167 1.66 -13.84 9.15
N VAL A 168 2.03 -14.38 10.30
CA VAL A 168 2.78 -15.66 10.39
C VAL A 168 1.96 -16.80 9.82
N ILE A 169 0.69 -16.93 10.21
CA ILE A 169 -0.23 -17.98 9.72
C ILE A 169 -0.39 -17.92 8.20
N VAL A 170 -0.63 -16.72 7.65
CA VAL A 170 -0.76 -16.55 6.20
C VAL A 170 0.56 -16.84 5.48
N ALA A 171 1.68 -16.45 6.07
CA ALA A 171 3.00 -16.74 5.50
C ALA A 171 3.31 -18.24 5.52
N GLU A 172 2.94 -18.95 6.56
CA GLU A 172 3.11 -20.41 6.66
C GLU A 172 2.31 -21.13 5.56
N ALA A 173 1.08 -20.73 5.30
CA ALA A 173 0.29 -21.27 4.20
C ALA A 173 0.96 -21.04 2.84
N GLY A 174 1.46 -19.84 2.58
CA GLY A 174 2.21 -19.54 1.35
C GLY A 174 3.50 -20.32 1.23
N LYS A 175 4.27 -20.46 2.31
CA LYS A 175 5.52 -21.27 2.34
C LYS A 175 5.24 -22.77 2.16
N ALA A 176 4.15 -23.29 2.73
CA ALA A 176 3.75 -24.68 2.54
C ALA A 176 3.40 -24.96 1.06
N ALA A 177 2.70 -24.05 0.41
CA ALA A 177 2.41 -24.13 -1.02
C ALA A 177 3.70 -24.14 -1.87
N LEU A 178 4.65 -23.26 -1.58
CA LEU A 178 5.95 -23.25 -2.25
C LEU A 178 6.74 -24.55 -2.01
N ALA A 179 6.71 -25.10 -0.80
CA ALA A 179 7.37 -26.35 -0.48
C ALA A 179 6.76 -27.54 -1.26
N ASN A 180 5.41 -27.61 -1.35
CA ASN A 180 4.72 -28.60 -2.19
C ASN A 180 5.10 -28.48 -3.68
N ASN A 181 5.12 -27.26 -4.20
CA ASN A 181 5.54 -27.01 -5.59
C ASN A 181 6.99 -27.44 -5.82
N ARG A 182 7.90 -27.11 -4.91
CA ARG A 182 9.30 -27.48 -4.99
C ARG A 182 9.48 -29.01 -5.01
N GLU A 183 8.78 -29.73 -4.14
CA GLU A 183 8.83 -31.18 -4.06
C GLU A 183 8.36 -31.82 -5.36
N LYS A 184 7.23 -31.37 -5.92
CA LYS A 184 6.63 -31.95 -7.11
C LYS A 184 7.34 -31.57 -8.40
N THR A 185 7.87 -30.37 -8.51
CA THR A 185 8.58 -29.89 -9.73
C THR A 185 10.08 -30.22 -9.71
N GLY A 186 10.64 -30.58 -8.57
CA GLY A 186 12.07 -30.89 -8.42
C GLY A 186 12.98 -29.66 -8.51
N VAL A 187 12.48 -28.44 -8.45
CA VAL A 187 13.29 -27.24 -8.42
C VAL A 187 14.09 -27.19 -7.10
N GLU A 188 15.37 -26.83 -7.17
CA GLU A 188 16.25 -26.87 -6.01
C GLU A 188 15.85 -25.84 -4.95
N GLN A 189 15.57 -24.61 -5.38
CA GLN A 189 15.14 -23.51 -4.53
C GLN A 189 14.05 -22.70 -5.24
N ASN A 190 13.01 -22.33 -4.51
CA ASN A 190 11.91 -21.51 -5.03
C ASN A 190 11.39 -20.46 -4.05
N HIS A 191 12.08 -20.28 -2.93
CA HIS A 191 11.77 -19.24 -1.95
C HIS A 191 13.07 -18.50 -1.59
N PHE A 192 13.11 -17.21 -1.95
CA PHE A 192 14.26 -16.34 -1.77
C PHE A 192 13.87 -15.17 -0.86
N GLU A 193 14.39 -15.21 0.36
CA GLU A 193 14.27 -14.10 1.31
C GLU A 193 15.53 -13.23 1.28
N ARG A 194 15.40 -11.96 1.67
CA ARG A 194 16.50 -11.01 1.68
C ARG A 194 17.09 -10.75 0.28
N VAL A 195 16.25 -10.87 -0.73
CA VAL A 195 16.59 -10.51 -2.12
C VAL A 195 15.69 -9.38 -2.57
N PHE A 196 16.25 -8.24 -2.88
CA PHE A 196 15.53 -7.06 -3.32
C PHE A 196 15.49 -7.01 -4.85
N ILE A 197 14.32 -7.26 -5.43
CA ILE A 197 14.09 -7.05 -6.86
C ILE A 197 14.00 -5.56 -7.13
N VAL A 198 14.79 -5.07 -8.08
CA VAL A 198 14.91 -3.64 -8.38
C VAL A 198 14.53 -3.27 -9.80
N LYS A 199 14.53 -4.23 -10.74
CA LYS A 199 14.09 -4.01 -12.12
C LYS A 199 13.34 -5.21 -12.66
N LEU A 200 12.38 -4.94 -13.54
CA LEU A 200 11.75 -5.94 -14.41
C LEU A 200 12.46 -5.97 -15.76
N LEU A 201 12.47 -7.13 -16.39
CA LEU A 201 13.07 -7.35 -17.70
C LEU A 201 11.98 -7.70 -18.70
N SER A 202 11.96 -6.97 -19.83
CA SER A 202 11.05 -7.23 -20.93
C SER A 202 11.61 -8.27 -21.88
N ASP A 203 10.73 -8.96 -22.63
CA ASP A 203 11.15 -9.89 -23.67
C ASP A 203 11.89 -9.13 -24.81
N LYS A 204 13.02 -9.67 -25.27
CA LYS A 204 13.85 -9.02 -26.27
C LYS A 204 13.16 -8.88 -27.64
N ASN A 205 12.18 -9.73 -27.94
CA ASN A 205 11.46 -9.75 -29.21
C ASN A 205 10.11 -9.00 -29.09
N ASP A 206 9.57 -8.88 -27.86
CA ASP A 206 8.32 -8.19 -27.57
C ASP A 206 8.48 -7.35 -26.28
N PRO A 207 8.87 -6.07 -26.37
CA PRO A 207 9.06 -5.22 -25.21
C PRO A 207 7.78 -4.94 -24.41
N THR A 208 6.60 -5.32 -24.93
CA THR A 208 5.32 -5.24 -24.21
C THR A 208 5.03 -6.48 -23.34
N LYS A 209 5.97 -7.43 -23.29
CA LYS A 209 5.86 -8.69 -22.55
C LYS A 209 6.94 -8.80 -21.49
N ILE A 210 6.57 -9.32 -20.31
CA ILE A 210 7.54 -9.63 -19.26
C ILE A 210 8.38 -10.86 -19.61
N ALA A 211 9.66 -10.86 -19.27
CA ALA A 211 10.56 -11.99 -19.43
C ALA A 211 11.34 -12.34 -18.17
N GLY A 212 11.38 -11.43 -17.19
CA GLY A 212 12.11 -11.69 -15.96
C GLY A 212 12.18 -10.49 -15.02
N ALA A 213 13.04 -10.63 -14.04
CA ALA A 213 13.37 -9.59 -13.07
C ALA A 213 14.79 -9.74 -12.56
N VAL A 214 15.37 -8.67 -12.07
CA VAL A 214 16.71 -8.69 -11.48
C VAL A 214 16.72 -7.99 -10.13
N GLY A 215 17.51 -8.52 -9.22
CA GLY A 215 17.70 -7.99 -7.90
C GLY A 215 18.99 -8.44 -7.27
N PHE A 216 19.22 -8.06 -6.03
CA PHE A 216 20.42 -8.40 -5.30
C PHE A 216 20.12 -8.87 -3.88
N SER A 217 21.02 -9.69 -3.33
CA SER A 217 20.93 -10.08 -1.92
C SER A 217 21.29 -8.88 -1.04
N VAL A 218 20.50 -8.66 0.01
CA VAL A 218 20.80 -7.64 1.03
C VAL A 218 21.75 -8.15 2.11
N ARG A 219 22.28 -9.37 1.96
CA ARG A 219 23.19 -10.03 2.90
C ARG A 219 24.53 -10.39 2.30
N GLU A 220 24.55 -10.74 1.02
CA GLU A 220 25.71 -11.20 0.31
C GLU A 220 25.90 -10.40 -0.99
N LYS A 221 27.13 -10.22 -1.47
CA LYS A 221 27.38 -9.54 -2.75
C LYS A 221 27.02 -10.47 -3.92
N LYS A 222 25.70 -10.66 -4.12
CA LYS A 222 25.11 -11.51 -5.17
C LYS A 222 24.07 -10.78 -5.97
N LEU A 223 24.12 -10.94 -7.29
CA LEU A 223 23.05 -10.56 -8.19
C LEU A 223 22.20 -11.78 -8.49
N TYR A 224 20.88 -11.62 -8.45
CA TYR A 224 19.92 -12.63 -8.87
C TYR A 224 19.20 -12.16 -10.13
N VAL A 225 19.24 -12.95 -11.18
CA VAL A 225 18.47 -12.74 -12.41
C VAL A 225 17.44 -13.86 -12.52
N PHE A 226 16.18 -13.50 -12.46
CA PHE A 226 15.06 -14.43 -12.58
C PHE A 226 14.49 -14.37 -13.99
N LYS A 227 14.48 -15.50 -14.70
CA LYS A 227 13.81 -15.66 -15.98
C LYS A 227 12.46 -16.31 -15.75
N CYS A 228 11.36 -15.70 -16.23
CA CYS A 228 10.02 -16.20 -15.98
C CYS A 228 9.08 -15.93 -17.15
N LYS A 229 8.02 -16.75 -17.28
CA LYS A 229 6.93 -16.52 -18.24
C LYS A 229 5.95 -15.46 -17.78
N THR A 230 5.73 -15.39 -16.47
CA THR A 230 4.82 -14.43 -15.86
C THR A 230 5.33 -13.99 -14.48
N ALA A 231 5.04 -12.76 -14.11
CA ALA A 231 5.43 -12.19 -12.83
C ALA A 231 4.26 -11.51 -12.11
N LEU A 232 4.14 -11.75 -10.80
CA LEU A 232 3.35 -10.94 -9.89
C LEU A 232 4.22 -9.85 -9.30
N LEU A 233 3.78 -8.60 -9.42
CA LEU A 233 4.40 -7.45 -8.76
C LEU A 233 3.55 -7.02 -7.56
N ALA A 234 3.92 -7.45 -6.36
CA ALA A 234 3.21 -7.23 -5.10
C ALA A 234 4.14 -6.72 -3.99
N ALA A 235 4.97 -5.72 -4.32
CA ALA A 235 5.97 -5.14 -3.42
C ALA A 235 5.42 -4.04 -2.49
N GLY A 236 4.09 -3.93 -2.35
CA GLY A 236 3.41 -2.94 -1.52
C GLY A 236 3.35 -1.55 -2.15
N GLY A 237 2.89 -0.56 -1.37
CA GLY A 237 2.75 0.83 -1.80
C GLY A 237 4.01 1.68 -1.62
N CYS A 238 3.84 3.00 -1.42
CA CYS A 238 4.94 3.93 -1.25
C CYS A 238 4.75 4.81 -0.02
N VAL A 239 5.70 4.75 0.89
CA VAL A 239 5.78 5.59 2.09
C VAL A 239 7.16 6.25 2.19
N ASN A 240 7.30 7.20 3.12
CA ASN A 240 8.54 7.96 3.29
C ASN A 240 8.94 8.79 2.06
N VAL A 241 8.01 9.15 1.23
CA VAL A 241 8.20 10.05 0.10
C VAL A 241 7.94 11.50 0.49
N PHE A 242 7.14 11.74 1.52
CA PHE A 242 6.92 13.05 2.14
C PHE A 242 7.66 13.18 3.46
N LYS A 243 7.94 14.42 3.86
CA LYS A 243 8.47 14.71 5.19
C LYS A 243 7.48 14.26 6.25
N THR A 244 7.96 13.52 7.24
CA THR A 244 7.13 13.07 8.34
C THR A 244 6.69 14.23 9.22
N ARG A 245 5.52 14.15 9.83
CA ARG A 245 5.06 15.13 10.81
C ARG A 245 5.86 15.06 12.12
N ALA A 246 6.39 13.89 12.44
CA ALA A 246 7.24 13.74 13.61
C ALA A 246 8.50 14.61 13.50
N THR A 247 8.87 15.25 14.60
CA THR A 247 10.06 16.08 14.65
C THR A 247 11.34 15.24 14.57
N GLY A 248 12.30 15.71 13.76
CA GLY A 248 13.71 15.30 13.71
C GLY A 248 13.98 13.82 13.43
N GLU A 249 13.59 12.95 14.32
CA GLU A 249 13.87 11.51 14.27
C GLU A 249 12.68 10.68 13.78
N GLY A 250 11.73 11.29 13.08
CA GLY A 250 10.51 10.64 12.63
C GLY A 250 10.68 9.56 11.58
N GLN A 251 11.87 9.37 11.03
CA GLN A 251 12.16 8.22 10.19
C GLN A 251 11.96 6.93 10.99
N GLY A 252 11.04 6.08 10.50
CA GLY A 252 10.69 4.83 11.15
C GLY A 252 9.56 4.92 12.18
N ARG A 253 8.95 6.09 12.39
CA ARG A 253 7.74 6.26 13.22
C ARG A 253 6.45 6.34 12.42
N ALA A 254 6.49 6.03 11.12
CA ALA A 254 5.28 5.89 10.34
C ALA A 254 4.51 4.64 10.78
N TRP A 255 3.20 4.75 10.83
CA TRP A 255 2.33 3.60 11.12
C TRP A 255 2.44 2.49 10.06
N PHE A 256 2.77 2.84 8.82
CA PHE A 256 2.92 1.89 7.72
C PHE A 256 4.39 1.48 7.55
N PRO A 257 4.70 0.29 7.00
CA PRO A 257 6.09 -0.14 6.82
C PRO A 257 6.91 0.87 6.03
N VAL A 258 7.90 1.46 6.69
CA VAL A 258 8.77 2.51 6.12
C VAL A 258 9.59 2.01 4.92
N TRP A 259 9.66 0.72 4.73
CA TRP A 259 10.39 0.04 3.66
C TRP A 259 9.57 -0.14 2.37
N ASN A 260 8.28 0.21 2.37
CA ASN A 260 7.46 0.29 1.16
C ASN A 260 7.89 1.52 0.36
N SER A 261 8.65 1.29 -0.67
CA SER A 261 9.41 2.33 -1.40
C SER A 261 8.82 2.70 -2.76
N GLY A 262 7.60 2.25 -3.07
CA GLY A 262 7.00 2.49 -4.38
C GLY A 262 7.55 1.60 -5.49
N SER A 263 8.25 0.52 -5.12
CA SER A 263 8.86 -0.41 -6.09
C SER A 263 7.85 -0.99 -7.06
N THR A 264 6.62 -1.25 -6.60
CA THR A 264 5.52 -1.71 -7.45
C THR A 264 5.24 -0.73 -8.59
N TYR A 265 5.12 0.54 -8.28
CA TYR A 265 4.79 1.57 -9.25
C TYR A 265 5.97 1.90 -10.17
N ALA A 266 7.15 2.04 -9.59
CA ALA A 266 8.36 2.40 -10.32
C ALA A 266 8.78 1.33 -11.33
N MET A 267 8.91 0.08 -10.90
CA MET A 267 9.31 -1.02 -11.79
C MET A 267 8.30 -1.27 -12.91
N ALA A 268 7.00 -1.14 -12.59
CA ALA A 268 5.95 -1.27 -13.60
C ALA A 268 6.00 -0.14 -14.63
N ALA A 269 6.21 1.11 -14.19
CA ALA A 269 6.34 2.26 -15.08
C ALA A 269 7.54 2.11 -16.03
N GLU A 270 8.68 1.63 -15.53
CA GLU A 270 9.89 1.44 -16.33
C GLU A 270 9.74 0.40 -17.47
N VAL A 271 8.83 -0.54 -17.35
CA VAL A 271 8.49 -1.48 -18.43
C VAL A 271 7.26 -1.06 -19.24
N GLY A 272 6.80 0.18 -19.04
CA GLY A 272 5.71 0.78 -19.81
C GLY A 272 4.31 0.38 -19.36
N ALA A 273 4.15 -0.23 -18.17
CA ALA A 273 2.82 -0.50 -17.62
C ALA A 273 2.09 0.79 -17.28
N GLU A 274 0.79 0.81 -17.52
CA GLU A 274 -0.06 1.95 -17.26
C GLU A 274 -0.35 2.10 -15.76
N LEU A 275 -0.08 3.28 -15.20
CA LEU A 275 -0.46 3.68 -13.86
C LEU A 275 -1.81 4.38 -13.87
N THR A 276 -2.55 4.30 -12.76
CA THR A 276 -3.85 4.93 -12.60
C THR A 276 -4.00 5.57 -11.23
N MET A 277 -4.74 6.69 -11.18
CA MET A 277 -5.12 7.39 -9.94
C MET A 277 -3.94 7.71 -9.01
N MET A 278 -2.76 7.94 -9.59
CA MET A 278 -1.55 8.23 -8.81
C MET A 278 -1.66 9.55 -8.03
N GLU A 279 -2.58 10.45 -8.37
CA GLU A 279 -2.89 11.64 -7.57
C GLU A 279 -3.55 11.31 -6.23
N ASN A 280 -4.19 10.16 -6.10
CA ASN A 280 -4.77 9.73 -4.84
C ASN A 280 -3.67 9.32 -3.86
N ARG A 281 -3.86 9.70 -2.60
CA ARG A 281 -3.00 9.34 -1.49
C ARG A 281 -3.81 9.20 -0.21
N PHE A 282 -3.28 8.52 0.75
CA PHE A 282 -3.89 8.35 2.05
C PHE A 282 -3.17 9.21 3.10
N VAL A 283 -3.92 10.03 3.81
CA VAL A 283 -3.43 10.81 4.96
C VAL A 283 -4.20 10.36 6.19
N PRO A 284 -3.63 9.50 7.03
CA PRO A 284 -4.33 9.04 8.23
C PRO A 284 -4.37 10.11 9.33
N ALA A 285 -5.48 10.16 10.06
CA ALA A 285 -5.52 10.81 11.37
C ALA A 285 -4.84 9.89 12.40
N ARG A 286 -4.02 10.47 13.28
CA ARG A 286 -3.23 9.74 14.28
C ARG A 286 -3.22 10.50 15.59
N PHE A 287 -2.88 9.80 16.67
CA PHE A 287 -2.52 10.46 17.92
C PHE A 287 -1.22 11.23 17.73
N LYS A 288 -1.17 12.41 18.34
CA LYS A 288 0.00 13.27 18.25
C LYS A 288 1.24 12.61 18.86
N ASP A 289 2.38 12.87 18.24
CA ASP A 289 3.74 12.50 18.65
C ASP A 289 4.10 11.01 18.59
N GLY A 290 3.17 10.11 18.83
CA GLY A 290 3.40 8.66 18.74
C GLY A 290 2.85 8.02 17.48
N TYR A 291 1.99 8.73 16.75
CA TYR A 291 1.35 8.28 15.51
C TYR A 291 0.53 6.99 15.62
N GLY A 292 0.07 6.68 16.84
CA GLY A 292 -0.82 5.56 17.08
C GLY A 292 -2.16 5.71 16.32
N PRO A 293 -2.73 4.59 15.84
CA PRO A 293 -4.00 4.59 15.12
C PRO A 293 -5.14 4.99 16.06
N VAL A 294 -6.03 5.85 15.58
CA VAL A 294 -7.18 6.31 16.36
C VAL A 294 -8.42 5.43 16.20
N GLY A 295 -8.39 4.49 15.24
CA GLY A 295 -9.57 3.71 14.85
C GLY A 295 -10.20 2.93 16.00
N ALA A 296 -9.41 2.21 16.79
CA ALA A 296 -9.90 1.43 17.94
C ALA A 296 -10.65 2.32 18.94
N TRP A 297 -10.09 3.48 19.29
CA TRP A 297 -10.69 4.39 20.26
C TRP A 297 -12.00 5.04 19.78
N PHE A 298 -12.08 5.39 18.49
CA PHE A 298 -13.33 5.85 17.89
C PHE A 298 -14.40 4.76 17.84
N LEU A 299 -13.99 3.55 17.49
CA LEU A 299 -14.92 2.45 17.22
C LEU A 299 -15.31 1.71 18.51
N LEU A 300 -14.34 1.37 19.37
CA LEU A 300 -14.59 0.64 20.61
C LEU A 300 -15.38 1.49 21.63
N PHE A 301 -14.93 2.70 21.84
CA PHE A 301 -15.55 3.57 22.84
C PHE A 301 -16.60 4.51 22.27
N LYS A 302 -16.78 4.56 20.95
CA LYS A 302 -17.64 5.55 20.25
C LYS A 302 -17.28 6.98 20.66
N ALA A 303 -16.00 7.22 20.94
CA ALA A 303 -15.52 8.51 21.38
C ALA A 303 -15.66 9.53 20.26
N LYS A 304 -16.03 10.76 20.63
CA LYS A 304 -16.10 11.90 19.71
C LYS A 304 -14.84 12.74 19.84
N ALA A 305 -14.45 13.37 18.74
CA ALA A 305 -13.40 14.36 18.76
C ALA A 305 -13.99 15.77 18.59
N THR A 306 -13.42 16.75 19.29
CA THR A 306 -13.82 18.14 19.22
C THR A 306 -12.62 19.05 18.95
N ASN A 307 -12.87 20.27 18.49
CA ASN A 307 -11.87 21.33 18.46
C ASN A 307 -11.60 21.89 19.88
N ALA A 308 -10.72 22.87 20.00
CA ALA A 308 -10.35 23.50 21.28
C ALA A 308 -11.51 24.22 21.99
N PHE A 309 -12.57 24.56 21.27
CA PHE A 309 -13.77 25.21 21.81
C PHE A 309 -14.86 24.21 22.23
N GLY A 310 -14.59 22.91 22.11
CA GLY A 310 -15.57 21.85 22.43
C GLY A 310 -16.59 21.61 21.34
N GLU A 311 -16.42 22.20 20.14
CA GLU A 311 -17.31 22.03 19.01
C GLU A 311 -17.01 20.71 18.26
N ASP A 312 -18.05 19.98 17.85
CA ASP A 312 -17.92 18.87 16.92
C ASP A 312 -17.61 19.40 15.53
N TYR A 313 -16.32 19.42 15.17
CA TYR A 313 -15.84 19.97 13.91
C TYR A 313 -16.42 19.27 12.66
N GLN A 314 -16.84 18.02 12.81
CA GLN A 314 -17.47 17.30 11.71
C GLN A 314 -18.87 17.86 11.37
N GLU A 315 -19.59 18.33 12.38
CA GLU A 315 -20.91 18.94 12.16
C GLU A 315 -20.82 20.43 11.80
N THR A 316 -19.96 21.18 12.52
CA THR A 316 -19.88 22.65 12.34
C THR A 316 -19.36 23.05 10.98
N ASN A 317 -18.54 22.23 10.31
CA ASN A 317 -17.90 22.55 9.04
C ASN A 317 -18.60 21.96 7.81
N LYS A 318 -19.67 21.18 7.99
CA LYS A 318 -20.39 20.50 6.88
C LYS A 318 -20.93 21.45 5.83
N GLU A 319 -21.65 22.47 6.23
CA GLU A 319 -22.36 23.37 5.29
C GLU A 319 -21.40 24.16 4.41
N GLU A 320 -20.26 24.61 4.97
CA GLU A 320 -19.26 25.31 4.19
C GLU A 320 -18.56 24.35 3.22
N SER A 321 -18.22 23.16 3.68
CA SER A 321 -17.60 22.12 2.84
C SER A 321 -18.52 21.65 1.72
N ARG A 322 -19.85 21.65 1.94
CA ARG A 322 -20.84 21.26 0.93
C ARG A 322 -20.82 22.17 -0.30
N LYS A 323 -20.43 23.43 -0.15
CA LYS A 323 -20.30 24.38 -1.29
C LYS A 323 -19.23 23.94 -2.28
N LEU A 324 -18.19 23.25 -1.81
CA LEU A 324 -17.07 22.78 -2.63
C LEU A 324 -17.19 21.33 -3.05
N TYR A 325 -17.78 20.47 -2.20
CA TYR A 325 -17.74 19.01 -2.37
C TYR A 325 -19.13 18.37 -2.48
N GLY A 326 -20.20 19.15 -2.47
CA GLY A 326 -21.57 18.70 -2.71
C GLY A 326 -21.98 17.52 -1.83
N LYS A 327 -22.59 16.51 -2.45
CA LYS A 327 -23.09 15.30 -1.78
C LYS A 327 -22.03 14.46 -1.05
N TYR A 328 -20.78 14.60 -1.42
CA TYR A 328 -19.68 13.81 -0.81
C TYR A 328 -19.41 14.17 0.65
N VAL A 329 -19.88 15.32 1.11
CA VAL A 329 -19.83 15.69 2.53
C VAL A 329 -20.73 14.79 3.37
N ASP A 330 -21.84 14.30 2.82
CA ASP A 330 -22.79 13.47 3.54
C ASP A 330 -22.32 12.01 3.71
N SER A 331 -21.50 11.52 2.81
CA SER A 331 -20.92 10.18 2.89
C SER A 331 -19.83 10.05 3.96
N MET A 332 -19.26 11.17 4.41
CA MET A 332 -18.21 11.24 5.45
C MET A 332 -17.06 10.27 5.25
N GLY A 333 -16.60 10.16 4.00
CA GLY A 333 -15.41 9.37 3.66
C GLY A 333 -14.17 9.78 4.46
N THR A 334 -13.17 8.94 4.47
CA THR A 334 -11.94 9.13 5.29
C THR A 334 -11.25 10.47 4.98
N CYS A 335 -11.16 10.85 3.69
CA CYS A 335 -10.59 12.13 3.31
C CYS A 335 -11.44 13.30 3.79
N MET A 336 -12.76 13.21 3.74
CA MET A 336 -13.66 14.26 4.18
C MET A 336 -13.57 14.49 5.69
N ARG A 337 -13.49 13.43 6.50
CA ARG A 337 -13.25 13.56 7.96
C ARG A 337 -11.96 14.32 8.26
N ASN A 338 -10.89 14.03 7.51
CA ASN A 338 -9.62 14.76 7.63
C ASN A 338 -9.77 16.22 7.19
N HIS A 339 -10.50 16.46 6.10
CA HIS A 339 -10.76 17.83 5.64
C HIS A 339 -11.42 18.69 6.72
N LEU A 340 -12.49 18.20 7.34
CA LEU A 340 -13.21 18.92 8.38
C LEU A 340 -12.34 19.21 9.61
N MET A 341 -11.41 18.32 9.95
CA MET A 341 -10.41 18.53 11.00
C MET A 341 -9.37 19.59 10.61
N ILE A 342 -8.84 19.51 9.39
CA ILE A 342 -7.77 20.39 8.89
C ILE A 342 -8.26 21.85 8.81
N ILE A 343 -9.48 22.09 8.36
CA ILE A 343 -10.01 23.46 8.27
C ILE A 343 -10.11 24.13 9.65
N ASP A 344 -10.53 23.40 10.68
CA ASP A 344 -10.52 23.94 12.05
C ASP A 344 -9.11 24.18 12.58
N MET A 345 -8.18 23.27 12.32
CA MET A 345 -6.77 23.47 12.70
C MET A 345 -6.17 24.70 12.01
N LYS A 346 -6.44 24.91 10.73
CA LYS A 346 -5.98 26.08 9.95
C LYS A 346 -6.65 27.38 10.45
N ALA A 347 -7.88 27.31 10.90
CA ALA A 347 -8.61 28.45 11.46
C ALA A 347 -8.16 28.81 12.90
N GLY A 348 -7.13 28.12 13.45
CA GLY A 348 -6.65 28.35 14.81
C GLY A 348 -7.55 27.77 15.89
N LYS A 349 -8.49 26.88 15.53
CA LYS A 349 -9.38 26.20 16.48
C LYS A 349 -8.78 24.87 17.02
N GLY A 350 -7.53 24.55 16.66
CA GLY A 350 -6.81 23.41 17.25
C GLY A 350 -6.41 23.69 18.71
N PRO A 351 -6.02 22.64 19.48
CA PRO A 351 -5.89 21.25 19.08
C PRO A 351 -7.22 20.52 18.91
N ILE A 352 -7.23 19.48 18.06
CA ILE A 352 -8.33 18.54 17.97
C ILE A 352 -8.09 17.44 18.99
N LYS A 353 -9.08 17.12 19.82
CA LYS A 353 -8.96 16.13 20.88
C LYS A 353 -10.08 15.11 20.84
N ILE A 354 -9.73 13.84 21.02
CA ILE A 354 -10.70 12.75 21.21
C ILE A 354 -11.00 12.60 22.70
N HIS A 355 -12.30 12.49 23.02
CA HIS A 355 -12.83 12.47 24.39
C HIS A 355 -13.20 11.04 24.80
N THR A 356 -12.22 10.21 25.05
CA THR A 356 -12.43 8.83 25.50
C THR A 356 -13.01 8.75 26.90
N ASP A 357 -12.58 9.64 27.77
CA ASP A 357 -13.11 9.81 29.13
C ASP A 357 -14.62 10.02 29.18
N VAL A 358 -15.13 10.93 28.35
CA VAL A 358 -16.60 11.19 28.23
C VAL A 358 -17.32 9.97 27.63
N ALA A 359 -16.70 9.30 26.67
CA ALA A 359 -17.29 8.12 26.04
C ALA A 359 -17.41 6.97 27.04
N LEU A 360 -16.39 6.71 27.84
CA LEU A 360 -16.41 5.68 28.90
C LEU A 360 -17.44 5.99 29.98
N GLN A 361 -17.61 7.25 30.37
CA GLN A 361 -18.67 7.65 31.31
C GLN A 361 -20.07 7.32 30.77
N LYS A 362 -20.32 7.58 29.47
CA LYS A 362 -21.60 7.20 28.83
C LYS A 362 -21.80 5.69 28.74
N LEU A 363 -20.75 4.94 28.43
CA LEU A 363 -20.82 3.48 28.41
C LEU A 363 -21.11 2.91 29.81
N ALA A 364 -20.63 3.55 30.88
CA ALA A 364 -20.89 3.15 32.25
C ALA A 364 -22.37 3.28 32.68
N GLU A 365 -23.20 4.01 31.92
CA GLU A 365 -24.63 4.08 32.17
C GLU A 365 -25.36 2.77 31.77
N THR A 366 -24.77 2.00 30.85
CA THR A 366 -25.41 0.80 30.27
C THR A 366 -24.58 -0.48 30.42
N MET A 367 -23.30 -0.36 30.75
CA MET A 367 -22.35 -1.45 30.88
C MET A 367 -21.85 -1.60 32.31
N THR A 368 -21.53 -2.84 32.70
CA THR A 368 -20.90 -3.10 33.99
C THR A 368 -19.43 -2.69 33.99
N LYS A 369 -18.87 -2.50 35.20
CA LYS A 369 -17.43 -2.22 35.33
C LYS A 369 -16.54 -3.29 34.70
N LYS A 370 -16.98 -4.57 34.72
CA LYS A 370 -16.22 -5.68 34.11
C LYS A 370 -16.21 -5.57 32.60
N GLU A 371 -17.33 -5.24 31.99
CA GLU A 371 -17.44 -5.06 30.54
C GLU A 371 -16.61 -3.86 30.07
N ILE A 372 -16.65 -2.73 30.78
CA ILE A 372 -15.84 -1.55 30.47
C ILE A 372 -14.34 -1.89 30.53
N LYS A 373 -13.91 -2.57 31.59
CA LYS A 373 -12.51 -2.96 31.78
C LYS A 373 -12.05 -3.91 30.66
N HIS A 374 -12.96 -4.75 30.17
CA HIS A 374 -12.67 -5.63 29.04
C HIS A 374 -12.47 -4.81 27.74
N LEU A 375 -13.32 -3.83 27.47
CA LEU A 375 -13.15 -2.92 26.33
C LEU A 375 -11.83 -2.14 26.38
N GLU A 376 -11.47 -1.65 27.57
CA GLU A 376 -10.18 -0.97 27.77
C GLU A 376 -9.00 -1.91 27.47
N SER A 377 -9.08 -3.17 27.91
CA SER A 377 -8.05 -4.17 27.64
C SER A 377 -7.90 -4.43 26.14
N GLU A 378 -9.01 -4.58 25.42
CA GLU A 378 -8.98 -4.78 23.97
C GLU A 378 -8.38 -3.59 23.23
N ALA A 379 -8.70 -2.36 23.64
CA ALA A 379 -8.13 -1.16 23.05
C ALA A 379 -6.60 -1.10 23.29
N TRP A 380 -6.15 -1.45 24.49
CA TRP A 380 -4.73 -1.48 24.80
C TRP A 380 -3.96 -2.55 24.05
N GLU A 381 -4.56 -3.74 23.84
CA GLU A 381 -3.96 -4.77 23.00
C GLU A 381 -3.77 -4.29 21.56
N ASP A 382 -4.79 -3.63 20.98
CA ASP A 382 -4.68 -3.00 19.64
C ASP A 382 -3.47 -2.04 19.59
N PHE A 383 -3.26 -1.25 20.63
CA PHE A 383 -2.14 -0.29 20.70
C PHE A 383 -0.79 -0.96 20.86
N LEU A 384 -0.69 -1.95 21.71
CA LEU A 384 0.56 -2.67 21.96
C LEU A 384 1.01 -3.46 20.72
N ASP A 385 0.06 -4.04 20.00
CA ASP A 385 0.33 -4.77 18.77
C ASP A 385 0.77 -3.83 17.63
N MET A 386 0.09 -2.69 17.47
CA MET A 386 0.29 -1.80 16.33
C MET A 386 1.31 -0.69 16.58
N THR A 387 1.40 -0.16 17.80
CA THR A 387 2.19 1.05 18.05
C THR A 387 2.61 1.20 19.52
N ILE A 388 3.52 0.38 19.98
CA ILE A 388 4.07 0.50 21.33
C ILE A 388 4.67 1.89 21.61
N THR A 389 5.14 2.59 20.58
CA THR A 389 5.67 3.96 20.69
C THR A 389 4.64 4.95 21.17
N GLN A 390 3.35 4.80 20.82
CA GLN A 390 2.28 5.66 21.33
C GLN A 390 2.05 5.44 22.83
N ALA A 391 2.07 4.20 23.29
CA ALA A 391 2.00 3.88 24.71
C ALA A 391 3.17 4.50 25.47
N GLY A 392 4.38 4.45 24.89
CA GLY A 392 5.57 5.11 25.43
C GLY A 392 5.43 6.62 25.52
N VAL A 393 4.85 7.28 24.52
CA VAL A 393 4.58 8.73 24.53
C VAL A 393 3.59 9.10 25.64
N TRP A 394 2.51 8.35 25.80
CA TRP A 394 1.56 8.59 26.90
C TRP A 394 2.18 8.39 28.27
N ALA A 395 2.93 7.30 28.45
CA ALA A 395 3.64 7.03 29.70
C ALA A 395 4.65 8.13 30.04
N ALA A 396 5.44 8.59 29.05
CA ALA A 396 6.41 9.67 29.25
C ALA A 396 5.77 11.01 29.63
N ASN A 397 4.53 11.25 29.18
CA ASN A 397 3.76 12.44 29.51
C ASN A 397 2.82 12.24 30.71
N ASN A 398 2.87 11.11 31.39
CA ASN A 398 1.98 10.74 32.48
C ASN A 398 0.49 10.88 32.12
N MET A 399 0.14 10.45 30.90
CA MET A 399 -1.22 10.49 30.36
C MET A 399 -1.86 9.10 30.42
N GLU A 400 -3.09 9.07 30.88
CA GLU A 400 -3.99 7.92 30.78
C GLU A 400 -5.08 8.29 29.75
N PRO A 401 -4.99 7.82 28.48
CA PRO A 401 -5.87 8.29 27.40
C PRO A 401 -7.34 7.93 27.60
N GLU A 402 -7.65 6.96 28.44
CA GLU A 402 -9.01 6.62 28.88
C GLU A 402 -9.58 7.61 29.91
N LYS A 403 -8.75 8.44 30.53
CA LYS A 403 -9.15 9.40 31.58
C LYS A 403 -9.07 10.85 31.15
N VAL A 404 -8.25 11.13 30.14
CA VAL A 404 -8.04 12.51 29.66
C VAL A 404 -8.08 12.56 28.14
N PRO A 405 -8.57 13.65 27.53
CA PRO A 405 -8.63 13.79 26.10
C PRO A 405 -7.23 13.76 25.46
N SER A 406 -7.10 13.03 24.36
CA SER A 406 -5.86 12.91 23.59
C SER A 406 -5.92 13.73 22.30
N GLU A 407 -4.82 14.41 21.97
CA GLU A 407 -4.71 15.21 20.75
C GLU A 407 -4.55 14.34 19.50
N LEU A 408 -5.28 14.69 18.45
CA LEU A 408 -5.23 14.08 17.14
C LEU A 408 -4.70 15.04 16.10
N MET A 409 -4.04 14.50 15.07
CA MET A 409 -3.60 15.28 13.93
C MET A 409 -3.47 14.39 12.69
N PRO A 410 -3.57 14.97 11.47
CA PRO A 410 -3.27 14.23 10.25
C PRO A 410 -1.77 14.01 10.13
N SER A 411 -1.37 12.84 9.61
CA SER A 411 0.04 12.51 9.38
C SER A 411 0.52 12.90 7.98
N GLU A 412 1.72 12.47 7.62
CA GLU A 412 2.24 12.58 6.26
C GLU A 412 1.46 11.66 5.29
N PRO A 413 1.45 11.98 3.99
CA PRO A 413 0.79 11.19 2.98
C PRO A 413 1.49 9.86 2.66
N TYR A 414 0.69 8.84 2.31
CA TYR A 414 1.12 7.54 1.80
C TYR A 414 0.44 7.24 0.45
N LEU A 415 1.16 6.64 -0.49
CA LEU A 415 0.59 6.14 -1.75
C LEU A 415 0.26 4.65 -1.58
N LEU A 416 -1.01 4.34 -1.43
CA LEU A 416 -1.49 2.98 -1.12
C LEU A 416 -2.70 2.65 -2.01
N GLY A 417 -2.66 1.50 -2.67
CA GLY A 417 -3.77 1.00 -3.48
C GLY A 417 -4.73 0.07 -2.74
N SER A 418 -4.42 -0.32 -1.50
CA SER A 418 -5.21 -1.30 -0.74
C SER A 418 -5.90 -0.77 0.50
N HIS A 419 -5.56 0.43 0.96
CA HIS A 419 -6.16 1.07 2.12
C HIS A 419 -7.27 2.07 1.71
N ALA A 420 -7.45 3.17 2.42
CA ALA A 420 -8.34 4.27 2.02
C ALA A 420 -7.70 5.15 0.92
N GLY A 421 -7.02 4.52 -0.01
CA GLY A 421 -6.37 5.07 -1.19
C GLY A 421 -6.55 4.14 -2.39
N CYS A 422 -6.28 4.64 -3.59
CA CYS A 422 -6.50 3.92 -4.84
C CYS A 422 -5.42 4.19 -5.91
N ALA A 423 -4.23 4.67 -5.52
CA ALA A 423 -3.10 4.77 -6.44
C ALA A 423 -2.56 3.38 -6.83
N GLY A 424 -2.26 3.14 -8.09
CA GLY A 424 -1.70 1.86 -8.52
C GLY A 424 -1.61 1.69 -10.03
N LEU A 425 -1.60 0.44 -10.47
CA LEU A 425 -1.55 0.06 -11.88
C LEU A 425 -2.96 -0.15 -12.44
N TRP A 426 -3.12 0.19 -13.71
CA TRP A 426 -4.31 -0.13 -14.48
C TRP A 426 -4.27 -1.61 -14.88
N THR A 427 -5.30 -2.37 -14.50
CA THR A 427 -5.34 -3.81 -14.71
C THR A 427 -6.61 -4.26 -15.41
N SER A 428 -6.52 -5.36 -16.14
CA SER A 428 -7.66 -6.06 -16.70
C SER A 428 -8.58 -6.55 -15.57
N GLY A 429 -9.87 -6.38 -15.73
CA GLY A 429 -10.90 -6.79 -14.78
C GLY A 429 -11.42 -8.21 -15.04
N PRO A 430 -12.44 -8.64 -14.26
CA PRO A 430 -13.16 -9.88 -14.54
C PRO A 430 -13.96 -9.77 -15.82
N GLY A 431 -13.97 -10.82 -16.65
CA GLY A 431 -14.63 -10.79 -17.95
C GLY A 431 -16.17 -10.90 -17.88
N ASP A 432 -16.73 -11.10 -16.71
CA ASP A 432 -18.17 -11.30 -16.47
C ASP A 432 -18.87 -10.07 -15.85
N PHE A 433 -18.13 -9.04 -15.48
CA PHE A 433 -18.67 -7.83 -14.86
C PHE A 433 -17.84 -6.61 -15.24
N GLY A 434 -18.43 -5.66 -15.95
CA GLY A 434 -17.80 -4.44 -16.42
C GLY A 434 -17.87 -4.24 -17.93
N PRO A 435 -17.46 -3.07 -18.43
CA PRO A 435 -17.40 -2.79 -19.86
C PRO A 435 -16.23 -3.53 -20.52
N GLU A 436 -16.34 -3.79 -21.83
CA GLU A 436 -15.37 -4.55 -22.60
C GLU A 436 -13.96 -3.95 -22.53
N GLU A 437 -13.85 -2.63 -22.57
CA GLU A 437 -12.57 -1.91 -22.50
C GLU A 437 -11.82 -2.07 -21.16
N TRP A 438 -12.48 -2.58 -20.12
CA TRP A 438 -11.85 -2.91 -18.84
C TRP A 438 -11.37 -4.35 -18.76
N HIS A 439 -11.56 -5.13 -19.83
CA HIS A 439 -11.15 -6.51 -19.91
C HIS A 439 -10.42 -6.79 -21.23
N TRP A 440 -9.09 -6.93 -21.15
CA TRP A 440 -8.24 -7.18 -22.33
C TRP A 440 -7.37 -8.43 -22.23
N GLY A 441 -7.59 -9.25 -21.21
CA GLY A 441 -6.81 -10.44 -20.96
C GLY A 441 -7.16 -11.09 -19.61
N TYR A 442 -6.16 -11.59 -18.94
CA TYR A 442 -6.37 -12.27 -17.66
C TYR A 442 -6.67 -11.25 -16.55
N ASN A 443 -7.58 -11.63 -15.65
CA ASN A 443 -7.97 -10.78 -14.52
C ASN A 443 -6.76 -10.36 -13.67
N ARG A 444 -6.62 -9.08 -13.40
CA ARG A 444 -5.47 -8.43 -12.72
C ARG A 444 -4.16 -8.39 -13.52
N MET A 445 -4.15 -8.78 -14.78
CA MET A 445 -3.00 -8.53 -15.67
C MET A 445 -2.90 -7.03 -15.97
N THR A 446 -1.69 -6.46 -15.92
CA THR A 446 -1.42 -5.07 -16.30
C THR A 446 -1.50 -4.88 -17.81
N THR A 447 -1.17 -3.70 -18.32
CA THR A 447 -1.03 -3.46 -19.76
C THR A 447 0.24 -4.07 -20.36
N VAL A 448 1.12 -4.61 -19.53
CA VAL A 448 2.28 -5.42 -19.95
C VAL A 448 1.91 -6.90 -19.87
N ASN A 449 2.08 -7.60 -20.97
CA ASN A 449 1.72 -9.01 -21.11
C ASN A 449 2.48 -9.89 -20.12
N GLY A 450 1.76 -10.74 -19.38
CA GLY A 450 2.34 -11.63 -18.37
C GLY A 450 2.76 -10.94 -17.08
N LEU A 451 2.59 -9.62 -16.95
CA LEU A 451 2.81 -8.90 -15.71
C LEU A 451 1.48 -8.68 -14.97
N PHE A 452 1.40 -9.21 -13.76
CA PHE A 452 0.24 -9.12 -12.88
C PHE A 452 0.56 -8.28 -11.64
N THR A 453 -0.49 -7.78 -10.98
CA THR A 453 -0.35 -7.12 -9.68
C THR A 453 -1.54 -7.44 -8.77
N ALA A 454 -1.34 -7.27 -7.46
CA ALA A 454 -2.37 -7.49 -6.43
C ALA A 454 -2.10 -6.61 -5.20
N GLY A 455 -3.12 -6.40 -4.40
CA GLY A 455 -3.04 -5.57 -3.19
C GLY A 455 -2.80 -4.10 -3.49
N ASP A 456 -1.76 -3.51 -2.91
CA ASP A 456 -1.39 -2.10 -3.14
C ASP A 456 -1.04 -1.79 -4.60
N GLY A 457 -0.73 -2.80 -5.40
CA GLY A 457 -0.39 -2.61 -6.80
C GLY A 457 -1.61 -2.35 -7.70
N VAL A 458 -2.79 -2.82 -7.34
CA VAL A 458 -4.01 -2.60 -8.15
C VAL A 458 -4.58 -1.22 -7.88
N GLY A 459 -4.55 -0.36 -8.88
CA GLY A 459 -5.07 1.00 -8.81
C GLY A 459 -6.58 1.09 -8.99
N ALA A 460 -7.13 2.26 -8.69
CA ALA A 460 -8.55 2.58 -8.77
C ALA A 460 -9.47 1.62 -7.97
N SER A 461 -8.93 0.86 -7.03
CA SER A 461 -9.61 -0.15 -6.23
C SER A 461 -9.06 -0.16 -4.81
N GLY A 462 -9.67 0.61 -3.91
CA GLY A 462 -9.26 0.75 -2.52
C GLY A 462 -10.02 -0.17 -1.55
N HIS A 463 -9.79 0.02 -0.24
CA HIS A 463 -10.45 -0.70 0.86
C HIS A 463 -10.30 -2.23 0.82
N LYS A 464 -9.25 -2.74 0.21
CA LYS A 464 -8.93 -4.16 0.17
C LYS A 464 -8.31 -4.66 1.48
N PHE A 465 -7.49 -3.83 2.09
CA PHE A 465 -6.76 -4.13 3.32
C PHE A 465 -6.02 -5.47 3.22
N SER A 466 -6.01 -6.26 4.29
CA SER A 466 -5.30 -7.53 4.35
C SER A 466 -6.01 -8.66 3.61
N SER A 467 -7.29 -8.88 3.92
CA SER A 467 -8.11 -9.96 3.35
C SER A 467 -8.38 -9.76 1.86
N GLY A 468 -8.76 -8.55 1.45
CA GLY A 468 -8.95 -8.25 0.04
C GLY A 468 -7.66 -8.31 -0.77
N SER A 469 -6.51 -7.91 -0.19
CA SER A 469 -5.22 -8.08 -0.85
C SER A 469 -4.83 -9.55 -1.03
N ASN A 470 -5.11 -10.41 -0.05
CA ASN A 470 -4.91 -11.86 -0.17
C ASN A 470 -5.87 -12.45 -1.22
N THR A 471 -7.13 -12.01 -1.23
CA THR A 471 -8.13 -12.41 -2.24
C THR A 471 -7.66 -12.06 -3.66
N GLU A 472 -7.16 -10.84 -3.88
CA GLU A 472 -6.58 -10.48 -5.18
C GLU A 472 -5.37 -11.35 -5.54
N GLY A 473 -4.52 -11.65 -4.56
CA GLY A 473 -3.41 -12.58 -4.76
C GLY A 473 -3.89 -13.96 -5.22
N ARG A 474 -4.95 -14.49 -4.62
CA ARG A 474 -5.56 -15.78 -5.03
C ARG A 474 -6.13 -15.70 -6.45
N ILE A 475 -6.85 -14.63 -6.80
CA ILE A 475 -7.31 -14.40 -8.17
C ILE A 475 -6.13 -14.47 -9.14
N VAL A 476 -5.07 -13.74 -8.85
CA VAL A 476 -3.86 -13.67 -9.68
C VAL A 476 -3.17 -15.03 -9.77
N GLY A 477 -3.05 -15.77 -8.68
CA GLY A 477 -2.42 -17.09 -8.69
C GLY A 477 -3.05 -18.07 -9.69
N LYS A 478 -4.39 -18.08 -9.73
CA LYS A 478 -5.14 -18.86 -10.73
C LYS A 478 -4.91 -18.33 -12.15
N MET A 479 -4.90 -17.01 -12.34
CA MET A 479 -4.73 -16.40 -13.66
C MET A 479 -3.31 -16.59 -14.21
N MET A 480 -2.28 -16.52 -13.37
CA MET A 480 -0.90 -16.79 -13.78
C MET A 480 -0.70 -18.25 -14.20
N ALA A 481 -1.33 -19.19 -13.49
CA ALA A 481 -1.33 -20.59 -13.90
C ALA A 481 -1.99 -20.77 -15.27
N ALA A 482 -3.17 -20.16 -15.49
CA ALA A 482 -3.86 -20.18 -16.77
C ALA A 482 -2.98 -19.57 -17.89
N TYR A 483 -2.38 -18.40 -17.61
CA TYR A 483 -1.47 -17.75 -18.56
C TYR A 483 -0.32 -18.68 -18.98
N CYS A 484 0.35 -19.33 -18.04
CA CYS A 484 1.45 -20.25 -18.33
C CYS A 484 0.99 -21.48 -19.14
N ILE A 485 -0.21 -22.00 -18.88
CA ILE A 485 -0.79 -23.14 -19.62
C ILE A 485 -1.09 -22.74 -21.07
N ASP A 486 -1.72 -21.58 -21.27
CA ASP A 486 -2.09 -21.07 -22.59
C ASP A 486 -0.85 -20.72 -23.42
N HIS A 487 0.25 -20.30 -22.78
CA HIS A 487 1.53 -19.91 -23.40
C HIS A 487 2.63 -20.96 -23.18
N LYS A 488 2.28 -22.23 -22.97
CA LYS A 488 3.24 -23.31 -22.62
C LYS A 488 4.38 -23.48 -23.63
N ASP A 489 4.05 -23.31 -24.92
CA ASP A 489 4.98 -23.51 -26.03
C ASP A 489 5.83 -22.25 -26.34
N GLU A 490 5.58 -21.14 -25.65
CA GLU A 490 6.33 -19.90 -25.82
C GLU A 490 7.58 -19.88 -24.91
N SER A 491 8.68 -19.44 -25.49
CA SER A 491 9.89 -19.11 -24.73
C SER A 491 10.02 -17.60 -24.56
N VAL A 492 10.55 -17.17 -23.44
CA VAL A 492 10.87 -15.77 -23.18
C VAL A 492 12.36 -15.59 -23.00
N GLU A 493 12.90 -14.49 -23.48
CA GLU A 493 14.30 -14.11 -23.29
C GLU A 493 14.41 -12.59 -23.14
N PHE A 494 15.25 -12.12 -22.24
CA PHE A 494 15.59 -10.70 -22.10
C PHE A 494 16.89 -10.38 -22.85
N ALA A 495 17.09 -9.09 -23.20
CA ALA A 495 18.23 -8.63 -23.97
C ALA A 495 19.43 -8.24 -23.10
N GLU A 496 19.19 -7.91 -21.85
CA GLU A 496 20.18 -7.35 -20.93
C GLU A 496 21.24 -8.41 -20.55
N ASP A 497 22.52 -8.03 -20.60
CA ASP A 497 23.61 -8.87 -20.11
C ASP A 497 23.67 -8.83 -18.57
N PRO A 498 23.72 -9.99 -17.88
CA PRO A 498 23.80 -10.02 -16.43
C PRO A 498 24.99 -9.27 -15.82
N GLU A 499 26.15 -9.21 -16.51
CA GLU A 499 27.31 -8.45 -16.07
C GLU A 499 27.06 -6.93 -16.13
N ASP A 500 26.34 -6.46 -17.14
CA ASP A 500 25.99 -5.04 -17.25
C ASP A 500 24.89 -4.66 -16.23
N LEU A 501 23.92 -5.53 -15.99
CA LEU A 501 22.96 -5.38 -14.89
C LEU A 501 23.66 -5.31 -13.53
N ALA A 502 24.68 -6.15 -13.31
CA ALA A 502 25.47 -6.10 -12.08
C ALA A 502 26.19 -4.76 -11.90
N LYS A 503 26.81 -4.22 -12.96
CA LYS A 503 27.47 -2.90 -12.92
C LYS A 503 26.48 -1.80 -12.56
N GLU A 504 25.31 -1.79 -13.18
CA GLU A 504 24.26 -0.81 -12.91
C GLU A 504 23.79 -0.90 -11.45
N ILE A 505 23.45 -2.10 -10.99
CA ILE A 505 22.82 -2.31 -9.68
C ILE A 505 23.81 -2.01 -8.54
N PHE A 506 25.07 -2.40 -8.68
CA PHE A 506 26.09 -2.17 -7.65
C PHE A 506 26.84 -0.83 -7.80
N MET A 507 26.46 0.01 -8.77
CA MET A 507 27.10 1.31 -9.01
C MET A 507 27.25 2.17 -7.74
N PRO A 508 26.26 2.29 -6.84
CA PRO A 508 26.42 3.08 -5.61
C PRO A 508 27.54 2.55 -4.69
N MET A 509 27.77 1.24 -4.65
CA MET A 509 28.88 0.66 -3.87
C MET A 509 30.23 0.93 -4.54
N GLU A 510 30.31 0.84 -5.85
CA GLU A 510 31.53 1.17 -6.60
C GLU A 510 31.86 2.68 -6.49
N THR A 511 30.82 3.53 -6.48
CA THR A 511 30.98 4.96 -6.21
C THR A 511 31.58 5.21 -4.81
N TRP A 512 31.11 4.51 -3.79
CA TRP A 512 31.69 4.57 -2.45
C TRP A 512 33.15 4.12 -2.45
N GLY A 513 33.46 2.95 -2.98
CA GLY A 513 34.80 2.41 -3.04
C GLY A 513 35.78 3.34 -3.75
N LYS A 514 35.32 4.04 -4.79
CA LYS A 514 36.17 4.94 -5.60
C LYS A 514 36.39 6.30 -4.95
N TYR A 515 35.42 6.83 -4.19
CA TYR A 515 35.43 8.24 -3.74
C TYR A 515 35.30 8.42 -2.22
N SER A 516 35.20 7.35 -1.43
CA SER A 516 35.03 7.45 0.02
C SER A 516 36.16 8.11 0.79
N ASP A 517 37.40 8.06 0.21
CA ASP A 517 38.57 8.68 0.81
C ASP A 517 38.66 10.19 0.58
N TYR A 518 37.79 10.75 -0.23
CA TYR A 518 37.74 12.17 -0.48
C TYR A 518 36.92 12.93 0.61
N THR A 519 37.04 14.26 0.56
CA THR A 519 36.25 15.12 1.46
C THR A 519 34.73 14.95 1.27
N THR A 520 33.98 15.23 2.32
CA THR A 520 32.51 15.32 2.28
C THR A 520 31.99 16.64 1.72
N ASP A 521 32.87 17.57 1.34
CA ASP A 521 32.49 18.82 0.70
C ASP A 521 31.94 18.51 -0.70
N PRO A 522 30.68 18.87 -0.99
CA PRO A 522 30.03 18.54 -2.27
C PRO A 522 30.68 19.23 -3.46
N ASN A 523 31.42 20.32 -3.24
CA ASN A 523 32.18 21.00 -4.32
C ASN A 523 33.48 20.26 -4.66
N ILE A 524 34.00 19.47 -3.73
CA ILE A 524 35.25 18.74 -3.89
C ILE A 524 34.97 17.25 -4.16
N ASN A 525 33.94 16.70 -3.51
CA ASN A 525 33.50 15.31 -3.69
C ASN A 525 31.99 15.28 -4.02
N PRO A 526 31.59 15.47 -5.28
CA PRO A 526 30.17 15.46 -5.68
C PRO A 526 29.50 14.08 -5.52
N HIS A 527 30.29 13.02 -5.35
CA HIS A 527 29.77 11.66 -5.18
C HIS A 527 29.50 11.26 -3.73
N TYR A 528 29.72 12.16 -2.78
CA TYR A 528 29.43 11.88 -1.37
C TYR A 528 27.99 12.18 -1.02
N ILE A 529 27.05 11.49 -1.68
CA ILE A 529 25.62 11.59 -1.40
C ILE A 529 25.14 10.25 -0.84
N ARG A 530 24.98 10.19 0.49
CA ARG A 530 24.44 8.99 1.15
C ARG A 530 22.94 8.85 0.86
N PRO A 531 22.39 7.62 0.80
CA PRO A 531 20.98 7.40 0.53
C PRO A 531 20.03 8.16 1.48
N GLY A 532 20.38 8.23 2.77
CA GLY A 532 19.62 9.00 3.76
C GLY A 532 19.57 10.50 3.47
N MET A 533 20.66 11.07 2.94
CA MET A 533 20.70 12.48 2.54
C MET A 533 19.80 12.77 1.35
N LEU A 534 19.82 11.90 0.34
CA LEU A 534 18.96 12.03 -0.83
C LEU A 534 17.48 11.87 -0.46
N GLN A 535 17.17 10.90 0.41
CA GLN A 535 15.80 10.69 0.89
C GLN A 535 15.25 11.94 1.60
N GLN A 536 16.04 12.59 2.44
CA GLN A 536 15.63 13.84 3.11
C GLN A 536 15.36 14.98 2.11
N ARG A 537 16.17 15.09 1.05
CA ARG A 537 15.95 16.06 -0.02
C ARG A 537 14.64 15.78 -0.75
N LEU A 538 14.37 14.52 -1.11
CA LEU A 538 13.10 14.11 -1.72
C LEU A 538 11.93 14.47 -0.80
N GLN A 539 11.99 14.08 0.47
CA GLN A 539 10.92 14.34 1.44
C GLN A 539 10.63 15.83 1.60
N LYS A 540 11.67 16.66 1.63
CA LYS A 540 11.51 18.12 1.71
C LYS A 540 10.84 18.68 0.45
N LEU A 541 11.30 18.24 -0.72
CA LEU A 541 10.74 18.65 -2.01
C LEU A 541 9.27 18.29 -2.12
N MET A 542 8.92 17.05 -1.83
CA MET A 542 7.54 16.58 -1.90
C MET A 542 6.64 17.33 -0.89
N ASP A 543 7.15 17.56 0.33
CA ASP A 543 6.41 18.31 1.35
C ASP A 543 6.11 19.74 0.93
N GLU A 544 7.08 20.44 0.36
CA GLU A 544 6.98 21.87 0.00
C GLU A 544 6.20 22.08 -1.32
N TYR A 545 6.45 21.28 -2.35
CA TYR A 545 5.91 21.55 -3.70
C TYR A 545 4.70 20.70 -4.06
N VAL A 546 4.57 19.49 -3.49
CA VAL A 546 3.50 18.54 -3.84
C VAL A 546 2.39 18.50 -2.77
N GLY A 547 2.46 19.40 -1.81
CA GLY A 547 1.42 19.53 -0.80
C GLY A 547 1.54 18.52 0.33
N GLY A 548 2.62 18.59 1.11
CA GLY A 548 2.79 17.78 2.31
C GLY A 548 2.31 18.48 3.57
N VAL A 549 2.80 17.99 4.72
CA VAL A 549 2.41 18.48 6.04
C VAL A 549 2.74 19.98 6.23
N GLY A 550 3.90 20.41 5.73
CA GLY A 550 4.39 21.78 5.90
C GLY A 550 3.54 22.82 5.17
N THR A 551 2.82 22.42 4.12
CA THR A 551 1.93 23.28 3.33
C THR A 551 0.45 23.03 3.63
N TRP A 552 0.13 22.33 4.69
CA TRP A 552 -1.25 21.89 4.99
C TRP A 552 -1.89 21.11 3.83
N TYR A 553 -1.09 20.27 3.17
CA TYR A 553 -1.48 19.43 2.03
C TYR A 553 -1.89 20.22 0.79
N MET A 554 -1.56 21.52 0.72
CA MET A 554 -1.90 22.39 -0.40
C MET A 554 -0.76 22.48 -1.40
N THR A 555 -1.11 22.39 -2.68
CA THR A 555 -0.24 22.68 -3.80
C THR A 555 -1.02 23.48 -4.88
N SER A 556 -0.35 23.87 -5.93
CA SER A 556 -0.94 24.56 -7.08
C SER A 556 -0.16 24.22 -8.34
N LYS A 557 -0.68 24.57 -9.50
CA LYS A 557 0.01 24.38 -10.78
C LYS A 557 1.43 24.94 -10.74
N TYR A 558 1.58 26.18 -10.29
CA TYR A 558 2.89 26.84 -10.20
C TYR A 558 3.85 26.09 -9.28
N MET A 559 3.40 25.69 -8.08
CA MET A 559 4.25 24.95 -7.14
C MET A 559 4.68 23.60 -7.70
N LEU A 560 3.78 22.90 -8.39
CA LEU A 560 4.10 21.62 -9.02
C LEU A 560 5.11 21.76 -10.16
N GLU A 561 4.98 22.80 -10.98
CA GLU A 561 5.92 23.09 -12.08
C GLU A 561 7.34 23.39 -11.54
N GLU A 562 7.46 24.18 -10.47
CA GLU A 562 8.72 24.37 -9.75
C GLU A 562 9.22 23.07 -9.12
N GLY A 563 8.31 22.26 -8.56
CA GLY A 563 8.63 20.94 -8.00
C GLY A 563 9.22 20.00 -9.04
N PHE A 564 8.76 20.01 -10.29
CA PHE A 564 9.33 19.22 -11.39
C PHE A 564 10.77 19.61 -11.70
N TYR A 565 11.06 20.89 -11.72
CA TYR A 565 12.44 21.37 -11.89
C TYR A 565 13.39 20.81 -10.81
N TYR A 566 12.97 20.85 -9.56
CA TYR A 566 13.76 20.28 -8.46
C TYR A 566 13.80 18.75 -8.46
N LEU A 567 12.75 18.09 -8.93
CA LEU A 567 12.76 16.63 -9.12
C LEU A 567 13.78 16.21 -10.18
N ASP A 568 13.91 16.95 -11.27
CA ASP A 568 14.90 16.66 -12.31
C ASP A 568 16.32 16.80 -11.77
N MET A 569 16.60 17.83 -10.97
CA MET A 569 17.88 17.98 -10.27
C MET A 569 18.14 16.83 -9.28
N LEU A 570 17.08 16.40 -8.57
CA LEU A 570 17.22 15.29 -7.62
C LEU A 570 17.47 13.95 -8.32
N LYS A 571 16.88 13.73 -9.50
CA LYS A 571 17.19 12.56 -10.34
C LYS A 571 18.65 12.57 -10.77
N GLU A 572 19.18 13.69 -11.19
CA GLU A 572 20.61 13.85 -11.53
C GLU A 572 21.48 13.49 -10.31
N ASP A 573 21.19 14.08 -9.15
CA ASP A 573 21.90 13.78 -7.91
C ASP A 573 21.81 12.30 -7.51
N SER A 574 20.71 11.61 -7.83
CA SER A 574 20.53 10.20 -7.47
C SER A 574 21.57 9.27 -8.11
N TYR A 575 22.06 9.60 -9.29
CA TYR A 575 23.13 8.84 -9.96
C TYR A 575 24.51 9.02 -9.29
N HIS A 576 24.63 9.97 -8.37
CA HIS A 576 25.81 10.22 -7.57
C HIS A 576 25.73 9.66 -6.15
N MET A 577 24.67 8.88 -5.84
CA MET A 577 24.59 8.21 -4.54
C MET A 577 25.75 7.23 -4.36
N CYS A 578 26.25 7.18 -3.13
CA CYS A 578 27.25 6.20 -2.71
C CYS A 578 26.68 5.30 -1.59
N ALA A 579 27.03 4.03 -1.61
CA ALA A 579 26.62 3.04 -0.61
C ALA A 579 27.82 2.29 -0.06
N GLU A 580 28.04 2.39 1.26
CA GLU A 580 29.16 1.75 1.94
C GLU A 580 29.00 0.23 2.03
N ASN A 581 27.76 -0.23 2.07
CA ASN A 581 27.42 -1.63 2.27
C ASN A 581 26.07 -1.98 1.59
N LEU A 582 25.71 -3.25 1.62
CA LEU A 582 24.48 -3.75 0.98
C LEU A 582 23.19 -3.15 1.57
N HIS A 583 23.21 -2.75 2.85
CA HIS A 583 22.06 -2.08 3.44
C HIS A 583 21.86 -0.68 2.87
N GLU A 584 22.95 0.07 2.66
CA GLU A 584 22.87 1.36 1.98
C GLU A 584 22.57 1.23 0.48
N LEU A 585 23.05 0.17 -0.16
CA LEU A 585 22.68 -0.14 -1.53
C LEU A 585 21.16 -0.36 -1.65
N LEU A 586 20.58 -1.12 -0.71
CA LEU A 586 19.13 -1.28 -0.65
C LEU A 586 18.44 0.10 -0.49
N ARG A 587 18.94 0.99 0.38
CA ARG A 587 18.37 2.34 0.56
C ARG A 587 18.54 3.21 -0.69
N ALA A 588 19.62 3.07 -1.43
CA ALA A 588 19.82 3.78 -2.70
C ALA A 588 18.75 3.37 -3.72
N TRP A 589 18.52 2.08 -3.91
CA TRP A 589 17.49 1.58 -4.83
C TRP A 589 16.07 1.92 -4.38
N GLU A 590 15.79 1.92 -3.10
CA GLU A 590 14.51 2.43 -2.59
C GLU A 590 14.30 3.91 -2.94
N ASN A 591 15.35 4.72 -2.96
CA ASN A 591 15.25 6.12 -3.36
C ASN A 591 14.98 6.30 -4.87
N PHE A 592 15.62 5.51 -5.74
CA PHE A 592 15.28 5.51 -7.17
C PHE A 592 13.79 5.25 -7.38
N HIS A 593 13.24 4.24 -6.72
CA HIS A 593 11.82 3.92 -6.82
C HIS A 593 10.93 5.01 -6.24
N ARG A 594 11.27 5.59 -5.07
CA ARG A 594 10.49 6.69 -4.47
C ARG A 594 10.48 7.94 -5.33
N ILE A 595 11.58 8.27 -5.98
CA ILE A 595 11.65 9.42 -6.88
C ILE A 595 10.66 9.24 -8.04
N LEU A 596 10.67 8.09 -8.70
CA LEU A 596 9.79 7.83 -9.83
C LEU A 596 8.32 7.75 -9.42
N ALA A 597 8.01 7.09 -8.30
CA ALA A 597 6.65 7.03 -7.75
C ALA A 597 6.16 8.43 -7.30
N GLY A 598 7.03 9.22 -6.68
CA GLY A 598 6.75 10.60 -6.27
C GLY A 598 6.52 11.52 -7.46
N GLU A 599 7.28 11.34 -8.54
CA GLU A 599 7.07 12.09 -9.78
C GLU A 599 5.73 11.75 -10.43
N ALA A 600 5.39 10.46 -10.57
CA ALA A 600 4.09 10.04 -11.08
C ALA A 600 2.94 10.69 -10.28
N HIS A 601 3.05 10.65 -8.94
CA HIS A 601 2.09 11.29 -8.05
C HIS A 601 1.95 12.80 -8.31
N ALA A 602 3.06 13.53 -8.37
CA ALA A 602 3.06 14.97 -8.59
C ALA A 602 2.47 15.33 -9.96
N ARG A 603 2.81 14.58 -11.00
CA ARG A 603 2.29 14.79 -12.37
C ARG A 603 0.80 14.51 -12.48
N HIS A 604 0.28 13.50 -11.83
CA HIS A 604 -1.16 13.22 -11.79
C HIS A 604 -1.93 14.33 -11.06
N ILE A 605 -1.41 14.85 -9.92
CA ILE A 605 -2.01 16.01 -9.23
C ILE A 605 -1.99 17.25 -10.14
N HIS A 606 -0.90 17.47 -10.88
CA HIS A 606 -0.80 18.59 -11.83
C HIS A 606 -1.85 18.48 -12.94
N PHE A 607 -2.05 17.29 -13.48
CA PHE A 607 -2.96 17.05 -14.60
C PHE A 607 -4.44 17.19 -14.19
N ARG A 608 -4.82 16.75 -12.98
CA ARG A 608 -6.19 16.82 -12.47
C ARG A 608 -6.49 18.23 -11.93
N GLU A 609 -7.29 19.00 -12.64
CA GLU A 609 -7.63 20.39 -12.29
C GLU A 609 -8.87 20.48 -11.38
N GLU A 610 -8.87 19.72 -10.27
CA GLU A 610 -9.87 19.75 -9.21
C GLU A 610 -9.26 19.32 -7.87
N THR A 611 -9.95 19.54 -6.76
CA THR A 611 -9.66 18.93 -5.47
C THR A 611 -10.68 17.84 -5.20
N ARG A 612 -10.40 16.62 -5.65
CA ARG A 612 -11.30 15.48 -5.42
C ARG A 612 -11.16 14.87 -4.03
N TYR A 613 -9.96 14.86 -3.47
CA TYR A 613 -9.65 14.21 -2.19
C TYR A 613 -9.27 15.24 -1.12
N PRO A 614 -10.24 16.11 -0.68
CA PRO A 614 -9.94 17.12 0.33
C PRO A 614 -9.51 16.43 1.63
N GLY A 615 -8.53 17.02 2.34
CA GLY A 615 -7.95 16.39 3.53
C GLY A 615 -6.82 15.40 3.23
N TYR A 616 -6.68 14.97 1.98
CA TYR A 616 -5.50 14.28 1.48
C TYR A 616 -4.58 15.25 0.74
N TYR A 617 -5.11 16.02 -0.21
CA TYR A 617 -4.42 17.15 -0.84
C TYR A 617 -5.43 18.21 -1.31
N TYR A 618 -4.93 19.40 -1.58
CA TYR A 618 -5.69 20.50 -2.14
C TYR A 618 -4.96 21.09 -3.34
N ARG A 619 -5.67 21.25 -4.46
CA ARG A 619 -5.27 22.13 -5.55
C ARG A 619 -5.75 23.55 -5.19
N GLY A 620 -4.83 24.41 -4.71
CA GLY A 620 -5.18 25.77 -4.29
C GLY A 620 -5.76 26.64 -5.41
N ASP A 621 -5.43 26.30 -6.63
CA ASP A 621 -5.96 26.89 -7.86
C ASP A 621 -7.29 26.25 -8.32
N HIS A 622 -7.68 25.07 -7.80
CA HIS A 622 -8.89 24.33 -8.13
C HIS A 622 -9.47 23.65 -6.87
N LEU A 623 -10.04 24.43 -5.95
CA LEU A 623 -10.45 23.93 -4.63
C LEU A 623 -11.71 23.07 -4.63
N ALA A 624 -12.60 23.26 -5.61
CA ALA A 624 -13.84 22.49 -5.70
C ALA A 624 -13.64 21.15 -6.42
N ILE A 625 -14.52 20.21 -6.15
CA ILE A 625 -14.70 19.01 -6.97
C ILE A 625 -15.45 19.40 -8.26
N ASP A 626 -15.13 18.73 -9.36
CA ASP A 626 -15.72 18.98 -10.68
C ASP A 626 -16.08 17.65 -11.36
N ASP A 627 -17.26 17.12 -11.01
CA ASP A 627 -17.75 15.85 -11.58
C ASP A 627 -18.08 15.96 -13.08
N GLU A 628 -18.31 17.17 -13.61
CA GLU A 628 -18.63 17.36 -15.04
C GLU A 628 -17.41 17.08 -15.92
N ASN A 629 -16.24 17.56 -15.51
CA ASN A 629 -15.03 17.46 -16.30
C ASN A 629 -14.06 16.36 -15.82
N TRP A 630 -14.15 15.97 -14.53
CA TRP A 630 -13.13 15.14 -13.89
C TRP A 630 -13.66 13.85 -13.25
N LYS A 631 -14.93 13.46 -13.48
CA LYS A 631 -15.40 12.12 -13.07
C LYS A 631 -14.85 11.05 -14.02
N CYS A 632 -13.54 10.91 -14.04
CA CYS A 632 -12.78 10.01 -14.89
C CYS A 632 -11.53 9.51 -14.16
N PHE A 633 -10.96 8.39 -14.60
CA PHE A 633 -9.63 7.99 -14.16
C PHE A 633 -8.57 8.87 -14.81
N VAL A 634 -7.53 9.21 -14.07
CA VAL A 634 -6.30 9.78 -14.61
C VAL A 634 -5.28 8.67 -14.67
N ASN A 635 -4.79 8.40 -15.87
CA ASN A 635 -3.83 7.33 -16.13
C ASN A 635 -2.57 7.90 -16.78
N SER A 636 -1.47 7.15 -16.68
CA SER A 636 -0.21 7.53 -17.30
C SER A 636 0.62 6.35 -17.76
N THR A 637 1.49 6.60 -18.74
CA THR A 637 2.60 5.73 -19.12
C THR A 637 3.90 6.50 -19.05
N TYR A 638 4.99 5.80 -18.78
CA TYR A 638 6.33 6.35 -18.69
C TYR A 638 7.24 5.74 -19.77
N ASP A 639 7.96 6.58 -20.49
CA ASP A 639 9.02 6.16 -21.40
C ASP A 639 10.38 6.28 -20.69
N LYS A 640 10.97 5.16 -20.30
CA LYS A 640 12.27 5.13 -19.62
C LYS A 640 13.42 5.70 -20.46
N ASN A 641 13.31 5.68 -21.79
CA ASN A 641 14.40 6.13 -22.67
C ASN A 641 14.45 7.66 -22.76
N THR A 642 13.30 8.32 -22.75
CA THR A 642 13.18 9.78 -22.81
C THR A 642 12.98 10.42 -21.45
N GLY A 643 12.49 9.67 -20.46
CA GLY A 643 12.08 10.18 -19.15
C GLY A 643 10.73 10.92 -19.20
N GLU A 644 9.97 10.78 -20.28
CA GLU A 644 8.71 11.48 -20.48
C GLU A 644 7.52 10.70 -19.95
N TRP A 645 6.55 11.44 -19.42
CA TRP A 645 5.25 10.94 -18.99
C TRP A 645 4.17 11.35 -19.98
N ASN A 646 3.38 10.38 -20.45
CA ASN A 646 2.13 10.62 -21.15
C ASN A 646 0.97 10.42 -20.16
N ILE A 647 0.19 11.48 -19.90
CA ILE A 647 -0.91 11.47 -18.94
C ILE A 647 -2.21 11.72 -19.68
N PHE A 648 -3.23 10.94 -19.40
CA PHE A 648 -4.51 10.97 -20.13
C PHE A 648 -5.67 10.56 -19.22
N LYS A 649 -6.91 10.76 -19.70
CA LYS A 649 -8.15 10.36 -19.05
C LYS A 649 -8.63 9.02 -19.60
N ARG A 650 -9.23 8.20 -18.70
CA ARG A 650 -10.07 7.06 -19.07
C ARG A 650 -11.45 7.23 -18.49
N ASP A 651 -12.45 6.76 -19.21
CA ASP A 651 -13.84 6.94 -18.82
C ASP A 651 -14.19 6.11 -17.58
N TYR A 652 -15.01 6.71 -16.72
CA TYR A 652 -15.60 6.05 -15.56
C TYR A 652 -16.98 5.53 -15.92
N HIS A 653 -17.24 4.27 -15.58
CA HIS A 653 -18.54 3.62 -15.73
C HIS A 653 -19.06 3.20 -14.37
N GLN A 654 -20.25 3.70 -14.00
CA GLN A 654 -20.94 3.25 -12.80
C GLN A 654 -21.71 1.97 -13.11
N LEU A 655 -21.28 0.84 -12.52
CA LEU A 655 -21.87 -0.48 -12.76
C LEU A 655 -22.96 -0.81 -11.74
N VAL A 656 -22.77 -0.37 -10.50
CA VAL A 656 -23.72 -0.61 -9.41
C VAL A 656 -24.53 0.66 -9.18
N SER A 657 -25.85 0.54 -9.29
CA SER A 657 -26.79 1.65 -9.02
C SER A 657 -26.63 2.16 -7.58
N ASP A 658 -26.92 3.42 -7.37
CA ASP A 658 -27.15 3.93 -6.01
C ASP A 658 -28.33 3.18 -5.41
N ALA A 659 -28.29 2.86 -4.10
CA ALA A 659 -29.42 2.23 -3.45
C ALA A 659 -30.64 3.16 -3.54
N ASP A 660 -31.78 2.61 -3.93
CA ASP A 660 -33.03 3.36 -3.86
C ASP A 660 -33.20 3.85 -2.42
N LYS A 661 -33.34 5.15 -2.26
CA LYS A 661 -33.74 5.76 -1.00
C LYS A 661 -35.20 5.46 -0.79
N SER A 662 -35.52 4.21 -0.38
CA SER A 662 -36.84 3.83 0.07
C SER A 662 -37.06 4.24 1.52
#